data_4285bcd595cd2cc9346502af122ea811
#
_entry.id   4285bcd595cd2cc9346502af122ea811
#
_cell.length_a   1.000
_cell.length_b   1.000
_cell.length_c   1.000
_cell.angle_alpha   90.00
_cell.angle_beta   90.00
_cell.angle_gamma   90.00
#
_symmetry.space_group_name_H-M   'P 1'
#
loop_
_entity.id
_entity.type
_entity.pdbx_description
1 polymer ?
#
loop_
_entity_poly.entity_id
_entity_poly.type
_entity_poly.pdbx_seq_one_letter_code
_entity_poly.pdbx_strand_id
1 'polypeptide(L)'
;LALFLGLVFSFYSISAFAQIRDAEIAKDDQNGQWLSYGRTHNETRFAPFEDINDSNVQELGVEWYIDLPNDVGLVSTPLVVDGILYFVGTMNIVRAVDAVSGEILWTYNPRVAEEIAGKKKVGWVHNRGLTFYGDKVYGATWDGRLFALNHKTGEEAWITRTFSIDTPLYITGTPKAFKGKVVIGNGGTENGPTRGFITAYDAETGEEAWKFYIVPGNPADGFENAAMEMAAETWTGDWWKNGGGGNAWHGFTYDAEMDALYIGTGNGAPWNASIRSPDGGDNLFLSSVLALDPDTGEYLWHYQTTPGETWDYNSNMDIVLTDLEIAGSTVKALLHAPKNGFFYVLNRENGELISAEKYAEANWASHIDMATGRPVENQGARFNNNTKITPGPLGAHSWHPMSYNPSTGLVYIPTIHWGVQYNDEGYDGEFTSNDFEPNLAVDWTEDLDYEISGSLQAWDPVGQRQIWEVGYDHMYNAGTLTTAGNLVFQGTAEGSLMAYDASNGQTLWKKDLGLGISAPPISYKIDNQQYLSILVGWGGGGAAGLDRDGSTLGWAYGRHTRRLITFSLGGDNEIPSQPAPSFPEPLVDTGFQIDPNLAILGETAFANNFCGGCHGTAAIPAGMAPDLRASPILLDQQAFYSIVRDGALVSRAMPSHPDITDDELESIRHYIRQQAINAQRQ
;
A
#
# COMPACT_ATOMS: atom_id res chain seq x y z
N LEU A 1 -39.75 61.96 -31.60
CA LEU A 1 -39.55 60.51 -31.69
C LEU A 1 -38.24 60.18 -31.03
N ALA A 2 -38.28 59.81 -29.78
CA ALA A 2 -37.06 59.32 -29.06
C ALA A 2 -37.12 57.81 -28.95
N LEU A 3 -36.14 57.13 -29.58
CA LEU A 3 -35.91 55.69 -29.42
C LEU A 3 -35.16 55.43 -28.10
N PHE A 4 -35.77 54.69 -27.16
CA PHE A 4 -35.07 54.08 -26.03
C PHE A 4 -34.52 52.72 -26.45
N LEU A 5 -33.18 52.60 -26.55
CA LEU A 5 -32.48 51.29 -26.63
C LEU A 5 -32.31 50.77 -25.19
N GLY A 6 -33.09 49.76 -24.81
CA GLY A 6 -32.88 48.99 -23.58
C GLY A 6 -31.72 47.97 -23.75
N LEU A 7 -30.60 48.23 -23.08
CA LEU A 7 -29.55 47.21 -22.90
C LEU A 7 -30.02 46.20 -21.86
N VAL A 8 -30.28 44.97 -22.31
CA VAL A 8 -30.47 43.83 -21.42
C VAL A 8 -29.09 43.31 -21.02
N PHE A 9 -28.66 43.61 -19.80
CA PHE A 9 -27.51 42.93 -19.16
C PHE A 9 -27.96 41.56 -18.68
N SER A 10 -27.59 40.50 -19.39
CA SER A 10 -27.65 39.13 -18.88
C SER A 10 -26.55 38.96 -17.84
N PHE A 11 -26.91 39.02 -16.58
CA PHE A 11 -26.02 38.56 -15.51
C PHE A 11 -25.92 37.04 -15.62
N TYR A 12 -24.84 36.49 -16.22
CA TYR A 12 -24.41 35.15 -15.98
C TYR A 12 -23.93 35.10 -14.53
N SER A 13 -24.72 34.51 -13.65
CA SER A 13 -24.28 34.12 -12.33
C SER A 13 -23.26 32.98 -12.55
N ILE A 14 -21.98 33.29 -12.55
CA ILE A 14 -20.92 32.30 -12.36
C ILE A 14 -21.14 31.86 -10.91
N SER A 15 -21.78 30.71 -10.72
CA SER A 15 -21.74 30.00 -9.45
C SER A 15 -20.28 29.68 -9.22
N ALA A 16 -19.60 30.44 -8.37
CA ALA A 16 -18.32 30.06 -7.83
C ALA A 16 -18.59 28.79 -7.02
N PHE A 17 -18.31 27.63 -7.61
CA PHE A 17 -18.28 26.39 -6.84
C PHE A 17 -17.27 26.60 -5.71
N ALA A 18 -17.70 26.36 -4.49
CA ALA A 18 -16.80 26.41 -3.34
C ALA A 18 -15.68 25.41 -3.58
N GLN A 19 -14.44 25.89 -3.61
CA GLN A 19 -13.29 25.00 -3.73
C GLN A 19 -13.23 24.11 -2.50
N ILE A 20 -13.10 22.78 -2.69
CA ILE A 20 -12.95 21.82 -1.59
C ILE A 20 -11.54 21.96 -1.02
N ARG A 21 -11.48 22.40 0.23
CA ARG A 21 -10.23 22.61 0.98
C ARG A 21 -10.30 21.92 2.35
N ASP A 22 -9.35 22.17 3.21
CA ASP A 22 -9.21 21.49 4.50
C ASP A 22 -10.49 21.50 5.34
N ALA A 23 -11.22 22.62 5.37
CA ALA A 23 -12.46 22.74 6.13
C ALA A 23 -13.58 21.82 5.61
N GLU A 24 -13.65 21.58 4.30
CA GLU A 24 -14.60 20.65 3.70
C GLU A 24 -14.16 19.20 3.89
N ILE A 25 -12.85 18.90 3.76
CA ILE A 25 -12.29 17.56 3.96
C ILE A 25 -12.40 17.12 5.43
N ALA A 26 -12.31 18.06 6.38
CA ALA A 26 -12.42 17.78 7.81
C ALA A 26 -13.86 17.52 8.30
N LYS A 27 -14.90 17.87 7.51
CA LYS A 27 -16.29 17.66 7.92
C LYS A 27 -16.68 16.18 7.91
N ASP A 28 -17.40 15.73 8.92
CA ASP A 28 -17.86 14.35 9.03
C ASP A 28 -18.86 13.96 7.95
N ASP A 29 -19.80 14.83 7.58
CA ASP A 29 -20.82 14.52 6.59
C ASP A 29 -20.33 14.69 5.14
N GLN A 30 -19.40 15.62 4.88
CA GLN A 30 -18.84 15.96 3.55
C GLN A 30 -19.90 16.03 2.44
N ASN A 31 -21.14 16.36 2.76
CA ASN A 31 -22.29 16.32 1.85
C ASN A 31 -22.44 14.98 1.11
N GLY A 32 -22.13 13.87 1.75
CA GLY A 32 -22.21 12.53 1.16
C GLY A 32 -20.97 12.08 0.40
N GLN A 33 -19.92 12.88 0.29
CA GLN A 33 -18.74 12.60 -0.54
C GLN A 33 -17.69 11.75 0.18
N TRP A 34 -16.65 11.36 -0.55
CA TRP A 34 -15.45 10.67 -0.06
C TRP A 34 -14.21 11.41 -0.59
N LEU A 35 -13.71 12.39 0.17
CA LEU A 35 -12.79 13.43 -0.33
C LEU A 35 -11.30 13.11 -0.17
N SER A 36 -10.92 12.16 0.68
CA SER A 36 -9.54 11.79 0.97
C SER A 36 -9.41 10.27 1.09
N TYR A 37 -8.20 9.73 1.15
CA TYR A 37 -7.93 8.30 1.24
C TYR A 37 -8.74 7.62 2.35
N GLY A 38 -8.69 8.12 3.58
CA GLY A 38 -9.49 7.67 4.72
C GLY A 38 -10.77 8.46 4.93
N ARG A 39 -11.29 9.11 3.91
CA ARG A 39 -12.48 9.95 3.83
C ARG A 39 -12.26 11.37 4.36
N THR A 40 -11.83 11.54 5.60
CA THR A 40 -11.50 12.84 6.23
C THR A 40 -9.99 12.96 6.45
N HIS A 41 -9.54 14.11 6.96
CA HIS A 41 -8.15 14.25 7.40
C HIS A 41 -7.77 13.29 8.54
N ASN A 42 -8.75 12.86 9.35
CA ASN A 42 -8.54 11.94 10.48
C ASN A 42 -8.32 10.49 10.07
N GLU A 43 -8.46 10.14 8.79
CA GLU A 43 -8.21 8.81 8.21
C GLU A 43 -9.03 7.67 8.85
N THR A 44 -10.21 7.97 9.43
CA THR A 44 -11.04 7.00 10.17
C THR A 44 -11.69 5.94 9.29
N ARG A 45 -11.86 6.17 7.99
CA ARG A 45 -12.62 5.33 7.06
C ARG A 45 -14.03 5.01 7.55
N PHE A 46 -14.64 5.96 8.25
CA PHE A 46 -16.00 5.90 8.75
C PHE A 46 -16.94 6.69 7.84
N ALA A 47 -17.99 6.05 7.34
CA ALA A 47 -19.07 6.71 6.61
C ALA A 47 -20.25 6.99 7.56
N PRO A 48 -20.61 8.29 7.80
CA PRO A 48 -21.65 8.65 8.78
C PRO A 48 -23.06 8.46 8.18
N PHE A 49 -23.28 7.39 7.44
CA PHE A 49 -24.56 7.08 6.78
C PHE A 49 -25.12 5.78 7.35
N GLU A 50 -26.44 5.75 7.54
CA GLU A 50 -27.17 4.64 8.16
C GLU A 50 -28.31 4.09 7.29
N ASP A 51 -28.44 4.55 6.03
CA ASP A 51 -29.48 4.02 5.15
C ASP A 51 -29.25 2.55 4.84
N ILE A 52 -27.97 2.14 4.62
CA ILE A 52 -27.53 0.75 4.60
C ILE A 52 -27.07 0.41 6.02
N ASN A 53 -27.77 -0.53 6.67
CA ASN A 53 -27.55 -0.88 8.07
C ASN A 53 -27.68 -2.38 8.34
N ASP A 54 -27.46 -2.79 9.57
CA ASP A 54 -27.50 -4.17 10.03
C ASP A 54 -28.85 -4.88 9.80
N SER A 55 -29.95 -4.13 9.70
CA SER A 55 -31.29 -4.68 9.49
C SER A 55 -31.67 -4.86 8.01
N ASN A 56 -31.00 -4.19 7.07
CA ASN A 56 -31.37 -4.18 5.64
C ASN A 56 -30.24 -4.51 4.67
N VAL A 57 -29.01 -4.73 5.15
CA VAL A 57 -27.84 -5.01 4.29
C VAL A 57 -28.04 -6.26 3.41
N GLN A 58 -28.95 -7.16 3.76
CA GLN A 58 -29.34 -8.32 2.93
C GLN A 58 -29.99 -7.92 1.60
N GLU A 59 -30.53 -6.70 1.50
CA GLU A 59 -31.14 -6.14 0.29
C GLU A 59 -30.11 -5.44 -0.62
N LEU A 60 -28.82 -5.43 -0.22
CA LEU A 60 -27.74 -4.84 -0.98
C LEU A 60 -27.46 -5.63 -2.25
N GLY A 61 -27.65 -5.00 -3.40
CA GLY A 61 -27.41 -5.58 -4.71
C GLY A 61 -26.58 -4.68 -5.61
N VAL A 62 -26.21 -5.21 -6.78
CA VAL A 62 -25.36 -4.46 -7.73
C VAL A 62 -26.18 -3.39 -8.43
N GLU A 63 -25.74 -2.14 -8.34
CA GLU A 63 -26.33 -1.01 -9.05
C GLU A 63 -25.74 -0.89 -10.46
N TRP A 64 -24.40 -0.96 -10.56
CA TRP A 64 -23.67 -0.96 -11.84
C TRP A 64 -22.27 -1.54 -11.66
N TYR A 65 -21.62 -1.90 -12.76
CA TYR A 65 -20.21 -2.32 -12.79
C TYR A 65 -19.51 -1.91 -14.07
N ILE A 66 -18.18 -1.86 -14.02
CA ILE A 66 -17.29 -1.61 -15.15
C ILE A 66 -16.26 -2.72 -15.24
N ASP A 67 -16.15 -3.39 -16.37
CA ASP A 67 -15.05 -4.32 -16.66
C ASP A 67 -13.76 -3.54 -17.01
N LEU A 68 -12.65 -3.95 -16.41
CA LEU A 68 -11.31 -3.35 -16.54
C LEU A 68 -10.31 -4.42 -17.04
N PRO A 69 -10.47 -4.88 -18.30
CA PRO A 69 -9.76 -6.07 -18.79
C PRO A 69 -8.25 -5.89 -18.96
N ASN A 70 -7.76 -4.64 -18.99
CA ASN A 70 -6.33 -4.33 -19.14
C ASN A 70 -5.63 -4.05 -17.81
N ASP A 71 -6.38 -4.03 -16.71
CA ASP A 71 -5.80 -3.86 -15.38
C ASP A 71 -5.26 -5.20 -14.85
N VAL A 72 -4.14 -5.15 -14.13
CA VAL A 72 -3.43 -6.32 -13.59
C VAL A 72 -3.82 -6.57 -12.13
N GLY A 73 -3.71 -5.53 -11.29
CA GLY A 73 -4.12 -5.55 -9.89
C GLY A 73 -4.73 -4.21 -9.52
N LEU A 74 -5.77 -4.23 -8.69
CA LEU A 74 -6.48 -3.04 -8.24
C LEU A 74 -6.38 -2.94 -6.72
N VAL A 75 -5.73 -1.89 -6.22
CA VAL A 75 -5.47 -1.67 -4.80
C VAL A 75 -5.88 -0.27 -4.32
N SER A 76 -6.41 0.55 -5.25
CA SER A 76 -6.73 1.95 -5.01
C SER A 76 -7.99 2.11 -4.14
N THR A 77 -7.96 3.04 -3.20
CA THR A 77 -9.17 3.60 -2.61
C THR A 77 -9.77 4.60 -3.59
N PRO A 78 -11.03 4.44 -4.04
CA PRO A 78 -11.68 5.46 -4.86
C PRO A 78 -11.99 6.73 -4.06
N LEU A 79 -12.13 7.87 -4.75
CA LEU A 79 -12.69 9.12 -4.21
C LEU A 79 -14.04 9.39 -4.86
N VAL A 80 -14.92 10.11 -4.16
CA VAL A 80 -16.17 10.64 -4.76
C VAL A 80 -16.27 12.12 -4.46
N VAL A 81 -16.33 12.92 -5.53
CA VAL A 81 -16.37 14.38 -5.48
C VAL A 81 -17.41 14.88 -6.48
N ASP A 82 -18.41 15.62 -6.03
CA ASP A 82 -19.47 16.22 -6.86
C ASP A 82 -20.14 15.22 -7.83
N GLY A 83 -20.40 14.00 -7.35
CA GLY A 83 -21.03 12.93 -8.14
C GLY A 83 -20.08 12.20 -9.11
N ILE A 84 -18.79 12.47 -9.08
CA ILE A 84 -17.80 11.81 -9.91
C ILE A 84 -16.92 10.92 -9.01
N LEU A 85 -16.81 9.64 -9.39
CA LEU A 85 -15.93 8.67 -8.74
C LEU A 85 -14.58 8.62 -9.48
N TYR A 86 -13.49 8.77 -8.74
CA TYR A 86 -12.12 8.73 -9.26
C TYR A 86 -11.37 7.54 -8.69
N PHE A 87 -10.62 6.83 -9.54
CA PHE A 87 -9.70 5.79 -9.08
C PHE A 87 -8.48 5.69 -9.99
N VAL A 88 -7.42 5.08 -9.46
CA VAL A 88 -6.21 4.78 -10.20
C VAL A 88 -6.08 3.26 -10.38
N GLY A 89 -5.85 2.85 -11.61
CA GLY A 89 -5.61 1.45 -12.00
C GLY A 89 -4.14 1.16 -12.26
N THR A 90 -3.90 0.05 -12.93
CA THR A 90 -2.55 -0.38 -13.33
C THR A 90 -1.87 0.67 -14.21
N MET A 91 -0.54 0.78 -14.12
CA MET A 91 0.29 1.79 -14.80
C MET A 91 -0.12 3.23 -14.44
N ASN A 92 -0.73 3.40 -13.26
CA ASN A 92 -1.21 4.67 -12.73
C ASN A 92 -2.22 5.40 -13.63
N ILE A 93 -2.97 4.65 -14.43
CA ILE A 93 -4.05 5.20 -15.27
C ILE A 93 -5.20 5.64 -14.38
N VAL A 94 -5.54 6.94 -14.42
CA VAL A 94 -6.66 7.52 -13.66
C VAL A 94 -7.93 7.50 -14.50
N ARG A 95 -9.05 7.14 -13.87
CA ARG A 95 -10.38 7.18 -14.50
C ARG A 95 -11.34 7.97 -13.61
N ALA A 96 -12.13 8.81 -14.24
CA ALA A 96 -13.29 9.45 -13.65
C ALA A 96 -14.57 8.82 -14.20
N VAL A 97 -15.47 8.51 -13.31
CA VAL A 97 -16.70 7.76 -13.60
C VAL A 97 -17.87 8.52 -12.98
N ASP A 98 -18.97 8.65 -13.71
CA ASP A 98 -20.22 9.11 -13.11
C ASP A 98 -20.65 8.11 -12.01
N ALA A 99 -20.72 8.59 -10.77
CA ALA A 99 -20.87 7.72 -9.61
C ALA A 99 -22.28 7.08 -9.48
N VAL A 100 -23.25 7.54 -10.27
CA VAL A 100 -24.62 7.01 -10.31
C VAL A 100 -24.80 6.00 -11.43
N SER A 101 -24.26 6.31 -12.63
CA SER A 101 -24.49 5.50 -13.83
C SER A 101 -23.36 4.51 -14.16
N GLY A 102 -22.15 4.74 -13.64
CA GLY A 102 -20.96 3.97 -14.01
C GLY A 102 -20.35 4.38 -15.37
N GLU A 103 -20.78 5.47 -16.00
CA GLU A 103 -20.21 5.93 -17.27
C GLU A 103 -18.80 6.50 -17.03
N ILE A 104 -17.80 6.06 -17.84
CA ILE A 104 -16.45 6.64 -17.78
C ILE A 104 -16.49 8.01 -18.46
N LEU A 105 -16.29 9.07 -17.68
CA LEU A 105 -16.31 10.46 -18.16
C LEU A 105 -15.01 10.85 -18.85
N TRP A 106 -13.88 10.46 -18.27
CA TRP A 106 -12.56 10.66 -18.83
C TRP A 106 -11.53 9.65 -18.29
N THR A 107 -10.44 9.50 -19.04
CA THR A 107 -9.29 8.66 -18.66
C THR A 107 -8.01 9.45 -18.90
N TYR A 108 -7.12 9.49 -17.90
CA TYR A 108 -5.79 10.04 -18.00
C TYR A 108 -4.76 8.93 -17.92
N ASN A 109 -3.85 8.87 -18.89
CA ASN A 109 -2.72 7.94 -18.93
C ASN A 109 -1.41 8.73 -18.75
N PRO A 110 -0.70 8.61 -17.61
CA PRO A 110 0.57 9.30 -17.35
C PRO A 110 1.75 8.72 -18.15
N ARG A 111 1.52 7.75 -19.02
CA ARG A 111 2.50 7.12 -19.92
C ARG A 111 3.70 6.53 -19.19
N VAL A 112 3.44 5.84 -18.06
CA VAL A 112 4.51 5.20 -17.26
C VAL A 112 5.32 4.23 -18.10
N ALA A 113 4.69 3.49 -19.01
CA ALA A 113 5.36 2.52 -19.89
C ALA A 113 6.45 3.17 -20.74
N GLU A 114 6.17 4.36 -21.30
CA GLU A 114 7.13 5.10 -22.13
C GLU A 114 8.29 5.67 -21.28
N GLU A 115 8.00 6.13 -20.07
CA GLU A 115 8.98 6.68 -19.15
C GLU A 115 10.00 5.63 -18.66
N ILE A 116 9.53 4.41 -18.41
CA ILE A 116 10.39 3.32 -17.90
C ILE A 116 11.00 2.46 -19.01
N ALA A 117 10.67 2.70 -20.29
CA ALA A 117 11.21 1.95 -21.40
C ALA A 117 12.75 2.01 -21.44
N GLY A 118 13.41 0.85 -21.46
CA GLY A 118 14.86 0.75 -21.45
C GLY A 118 15.52 1.12 -20.10
N LYS A 119 14.74 1.24 -19.03
CA LYS A 119 15.23 1.49 -17.66
C LYS A 119 15.00 0.25 -16.80
N LYS A 120 15.99 -0.08 -15.95
CA LYS A 120 15.78 -1.09 -14.90
C LYS A 120 14.90 -0.46 -13.83
N LYS A 121 13.74 -1.05 -13.57
CA LYS A 121 12.83 -0.64 -12.50
C LYS A 121 12.30 -1.88 -11.79
N VAL A 122 12.31 -1.87 -10.47
CA VAL A 122 11.79 -2.93 -9.61
C VAL A 122 10.62 -2.40 -8.79
N GLY A 123 9.75 -3.28 -8.31
CA GLY A 123 8.55 -2.93 -7.55
C GLY A 123 7.26 -3.12 -8.34
N TRP A 124 6.15 -2.53 -7.86
CA TRP A 124 4.81 -2.80 -8.38
C TRP A 124 4.18 -1.60 -9.07
N VAL A 125 3.64 -1.80 -10.28
CA VAL A 125 3.06 -0.76 -11.15
C VAL A 125 1.62 -0.38 -10.76
N HIS A 126 1.31 -0.31 -9.49
CA HIS A 126 0.02 0.12 -8.96
C HIS A 126 0.19 1.23 -7.90
N ASN A 127 -0.90 1.92 -7.58
CA ASN A 127 -0.94 2.96 -6.57
C ASN A 127 -2.20 2.80 -5.70
N ARG A 128 -2.11 3.18 -4.42
CA ARG A 128 -3.17 2.96 -3.43
C ARG A 128 -4.28 3.99 -3.47
N GLY A 129 -4.11 5.09 -4.19
CA GLY A 129 -5.18 6.07 -4.33
C GLY A 129 -4.76 7.43 -4.85
N LEU A 130 -5.72 8.32 -4.82
CA LEU A 130 -5.63 9.70 -5.23
C LEU A 130 -5.97 10.60 -4.03
N THR A 131 -5.68 11.88 -4.12
CA THR A 131 -6.18 12.88 -3.18
C THR A 131 -6.82 14.03 -3.94
N PHE A 132 -7.78 14.71 -3.30
CA PHE A 132 -8.48 15.84 -3.87
C PHE A 132 -8.21 17.12 -3.06
N TYR A 133 -7.98 18.24 -3.76
CA TYR A 133 -7.86 19.55 -3.13
C TYR A 133 -8.14 20.66 -4.13
N GLY A 134 -8.89 21.67 -3.70
CA GLY A 134 -9.26 22.79 -4.58
C GLY A 134 -10.24 22.38 -5.68
N ASP A 135 -9.74 22.29 -6.89
CA ASP A 135 -10.43 21.84 -8.09
C ASP A 135 -9.64 20.76 -8.85
N LYS A 136 -8.70 20.10 -8.17
CA LYS A 136 -7.77 19.15 -8.77
C LYS A 136 -7.78 17.80 -8.06
N VAL A 137 -7.54 16.75 -8.85
CA VAL A 137 -7.20 15.42 -8.39
C VAL A 137 -5.70 15.23 -8.55
N TYR A 138 -5.04 14.77 -7.49
CA TYR A 138 -3.60 14.53 -7.46
C TYR A 138 -3.33 13.03 -7.36
N GLY A 139 -2.33 12.58 -8.10
CA GLY A 139 -1.86 11.22 -8.07
C GLY A 139 -0.36 11.14 -8.28
N ALA A 140 0.21 9.99 -7.95
CA ALA A 140 1.63 9.74 -8.15
C ALA A 140 1.85 8.50 -9.02
N THR A 141 2.96 8.50 -9.76
CA THR A 141 3.32 7.38 -10.63
C THR A 141 4.45 6.56 -10.04
N TRP A 142 4.46 5.29 -10.35
CA TRP A 142 5.49 4.36 -9.90
C TRP A 142 6.91 4.81 -10.28
N ASP A 143 7.08 5.47 -11.43
CA ASP A 143 8.37 6.02 -11.90
C ASP A 143 8.79 7.34 -11.21
N GLY A 144 8.06 7.79 -10.19
CA GLY A 144 8.44 8.93 -9.34
C GLY A 144 7.97 10.28 -9.83
N ARG A 145 6.83 10.37 -10.51
CA ARG A 145 6.20 11.66 -10.84
C ARG A 145 4.96 11.88 -9.99
N LEU A 146 4.75 13.11 -9.56
CA LEU A 146 3.53 13.61 -8.95
C LEU A 146 2.81 14.49 -9.99
N PHE A 147 1.49 14.34 -10.12
CA PHE A 147 0.68 15.09 -11.09
C PHE A 147 -0.59 15.65 -10.48
N ALA A 148 -1.09 16.74 -11.09
CA ALA A 148 -2.39 17.33 -10.80
C ALA A 148 -3.24 17.36 -12.08
N LEU A 149 -4.50 16.95 -11.95
CA LEU A 149 -5.47 16.95 -13.05
C LEU A 149 -6.65 17.85 -12.70
N ASN A 150 -7.18 18.60 -13.67
CA ASN A 150 -8.47 19.19 -13.54
C ASN A 150 -9.52 18.07 -13.34
N HIS A 151 -10.27 18.13 -12.24
CA HIS A 151 -11.14 17.03 -11.84
C HIS A 151 -12.30 16.79 -12.81
N LYS A 152 -12.75 17.80 -13.56
CA LYS A 152 -13.88 17.69 -14.50
C LYS A 152 -13.46 17.19 -15.87
N THR A 153 -12.27 17.60 -16.35
CA THR A 153 -11.84 17.33 -17.72
C THR A 153 -10.75 16.25 -17.81
N GLY A 154 -10.05 15.96 -16.72
CA GLY A 154 -8.87 15.09 -16.72
C GLY A 154 -7.64 15.70 -17.40
N GLU A 155 -7.68 16.99 -17.76
CA GLU A 155 -6.53 17.71 -18.30
C GLU A 155 -5.45 17.87 -17.25
N GLU A 156 -4.21 17.61 -17.63
CA GLU A 156 -3.03 17.78 -16.78
C GLU A 156 -2.79 19.26 -16.50
N ALA A 157 -2.87 19.66 -15.22
CA ALA A 157 -2.53 21.01 -14.79
C ALA A 157 -1.01 21.16 -14.64
N TRP A 158 -0.37 20.17 -14.03
CA TRP A 158 1.08 20.05 -13.91
C TRP A 158 1.52 18.62 -13.61
N ILE A 159 2.76 18.30 -13.91
CA ILE A 159 3.45 17.07 -13.51
C ILE A 159 4.90 17.40 -13.11
N THR A 160 5.35 16.86 -11.98
CA THR A 160 6.71 17.08 -11.46
C THR A 160 7.37 15.77 -11.09
N ARG A 161 8.71 15.70 -11.18
CA ARG A 161 9.48 14.51 -10.82
C ARG A 161 10.02 14.65 -9.41
N THR A 162 9.73 13.66 -8.55
CA THR A 162 10.08 13.68 -7.12
C THR A 162 11.50 13.11 -6.86
N PHE A 163 11.97 12.23 -7.73
CA PHE A 163 13.34 11.67 -7.74
C PHE A 163 13.75 11.25 -9.15
N SER A 164 15.06 11.02 -9.38
CA SER A 164 15.55 10.57 -10.69
C SER A 164 15.01 9.19 -11.07
N ILE A 165 14.62 9.05 -12.33
CA ILE A 165 14.15 7.76 -12.88
C ILE A 165 15.26 6.69 -12.87
N ASP A 166 16.52 7.09 -12.80
CA ASP A 166 17.68 6.19 -12.80
C ASP A 166 17.98 5.63 -11.41
N THR A 167 17.20 6.00 -10.37
CA THR A 167 17.29 5.43 -9.02
C THR A 167 16.38 4.21 -8.87
N PRO A 168 16.64 3.29 -7.92
CA PRO A 168 15.76 2.17 -7.65
C PRO A 168 14.45 2.55 -6.93
N LEU A 169 14.27 3.83 -6.59
CA LEU A 169 13.09 4.34 -5.89
C LEU A 169 11.83 4.24 -6.76
N TYR A 170 10.67 4.09 -6.09
CA TYR A 170 9.36 4.06 -6.72
C TYR A 170 8.27 4.64 -5.79
N ILE A 171 7.07 4.90 -6.31
CA ILE A 171 5.91 5.34 -5.53
C ILE A 171 4.75 4.37 -5.74
N THR A 172 4.19 3.88 -4.63
CA THR A 172 2.94 3.12 -4.58
C THR A 172 1.92 3.72 -3.62
N GLY A 173 2.34 4.74 -2.85
CA GLY A 173 1.52 5.44 -1.87
C GLY A 173 0.56 6.44 -2.47
N THR A 174 -0.46 6.78 -1.69
CA THR A 174 -1.40 7.85 -1.99
C THR A 174 -0.80 9.19 -1.55
N PRO A 175 -0.78 10.22 -2.41
CA PRO A 175 -0.41 11.57 -1.95
C PRO A 175 -1.45 12.10 -0.94
N LYS A 176 -1.04 13.01 -0.06
CA LYS A 176 -1.92 13.70 0.89
C LYS A 176 -1.91 15.20 0.60
N ALA A 177 -3.11 15.79 0.48
CA ALA A 177 -3.24 17.24 0.22
C ALA A 177 -3.83 17.97 1.44
N PHE A 178 -3.25 19.11 1.78
CA PHE A 178 -3.66 20.01 2.86
C PHE A 178 -2.99 21.39 2.71
N LYS A 179 -3.60 22.45 3.22
CA LYS A 179 -3.04 23.82 3.28
C LYS A 179 -2.38 24.29 1.97
N GLY A 180 -2.97 23.92 0.81
CA GLY A 180 -2.40 24.28 -0.50
C GLY A 180 -1.13 23.53 -0.86
N LYS A 181 -0.82 22.44 -0.21
CA LYS A 181 0.31 21.55 -0.49
C LYS A 181 -0.15 20.13 -0.79
N VAL A 182 0.69 19.39 -1.49
CA VAL A 182 0.54 17.95 -1.71
C VAL A 182 1.84 17.27 -1.31
N VAL A 183 1.78 16.30 -0.39
CA VAL A 183 2.95 15.56 0.08
C VAL A 183 2.97 14.17 -0.49
N ILE A 184 4.18 13.67 -0.76
CA ILE A 184 4.46 12.29 -1.17
C ILE A 184 5.84 11.87 -0.71
N GLY A 185 5.98 10.61 -0.35
CA GLY A 185 7.26 9.97 -0.06
C GLY A 185 7.64 8.94 -1.13
N ASN A 186 8.48 7.98 -0.76
CA ASN A 186 8.98 6.95 -1.66
C ASN A 186 9.06 5.58 -1.00
N GLY A 187 9.04 4.53 -1.81
CA GLY A 187 9.52 3.18 -1.54
C GLY A 187 10.82 2.90 -2.29
N GLY A 188 11.36 1.71 -2.14
CA GLY A 188 12.47 1.20 -2.95
C GLY A 188 13.86 1.35 -2.35
N THR A 189 14.00 1.77 -1.09
CA THR A 189 15.31 1.84 -0.43
C THR A 189 15.93 0.46 -0.18
N GLU A 190 15.14 -0.62 -0.28
CA GLU A 190 15.63 -2.01 -0.26
C GLU A 190 16.25 -2.46 -1.58
N ASN A 191 16.15 -1.65 -2.64
CA ASN A 191 16.63 -2.02 -3.98
C ASN A 191 17.94 -1.31 -4.35
N GLY A 192 18.67 -0.79 -3.37
CA GLY A 192 19.94 -0.10 -3.59
C GLY A 192 20.28 0.87 -2.46
N PRO A 193 21.48 1.52 -2.51
CA PRO A 193 21.98 2.39 -1.43
C PRO A 193 21.31 3.77 -1.48
N THR A 194 20.01 3.84 -1.16
CA THR A 194 19.22 5.08 -1.21
C THR A 194 18.61 5.42 0.15
N ARG A 195 18.36 6.72 0.36
CA ARG A 195 17.71 7.29 1.56
C ARG A 195 16.24 7.55 1.28
N GLY A 196 15.39 7.21 2.25
CA GLY A 196 13.98 7.59 2.22
C GLY A 196 13.76 9.07 2.56
N PHE A 197 12.70 9.63 2.01
CA PHE A 197 12.30 11.02 2.24
C PHE A 197 10.81 11.23 2.03
N ILE A 198 10.33 12.38 2.49
CA ILE A 198 9.03 12.93 2.14
C ILE A 198 9.22 14.34 1.59
N THR A 199 8.43 14.73 0.59
CA THR A 199 8.48 16.04 -0.02
C THR A 199 7.09 16.64 -0.16
N ALA A 200 6.93 17.91 0.16
CA ALA A 200 5.74 18.69 -0.11
C ALA A 200 5.92 19.55 -1.37
N TYR A 201 4.86 19.65 -2.13
CA TYR A 201 4.79 20.45 -3.35
C TYR A 201 3.62 21.43 -3.23
N ASP A 202 3.77 22.63 -3.80
CA ASP A 202 2.66 23.56 -3.94
C ASP A 202 1.55 22.95 -4.81
N ALA A 203 0.33 22.95 -4.32
CA ALA A 203 -0.81 22.29 -4.97
C ALA A 203 -1.19 22.92 -6.31
N GLU A 204 -0.93 24.22 -6.49
CA GLU A 204 -1.27 24.94 -7.74
C GLU A 204 -0.19 24.81 -8.80
N THR A 205 1.08 24.80 -8.41
CA THR A 205 2.21 24.88 -9.35
C THR A 205 3.03 23.60 -9.49
N GLY A 206 2.99 22.70 -8.49
CA GLY A 206 3.84 21.50 -8.44
C GLY A 206 5.30 21.81 -8.10
N GLU A 207 5.63 23.04 -7.67
CA GLU A 207 6.96 23.40 -7.20
C GLU A 207 7.24 22.80 -5.81
N GLU A 208 8.46 22.32 -5.57
CA GLU A 208 8.88 21.80 -4.27
C GLU A 208 8.82 22.89 -3.21
N ALA A 209 8.05 22.66 -2.14
CA ALA A 209 7.93 23.57 -1.01
C ALA A 209 8.95 23.26 0.08
N TRP A 210 9.04 21.97 0.45
CA TRP A 210 10.04 21.46 1.40
C TRP A 210 10.26 19.98 1.22
N LYS A 211 11.42 19.49 1.70
CA LYS A 211 11.78 18.06 1.75
C LYS A 211 12.37 17.72 3.11
N PHE A 212 11.97 16.55 3.64
CA PHE A 212 12.52 15.97 4.86
C PHE A 212 13.05 14.56 4.58
N TYR A 213 14.34 14.31 4.90
CA TYR A 213 14.91 12.96 4.86
C TYR A 213 14.57 12.19 6.14
N ILE A 214 14.33 10.88 6.00
CA ILE A 214 13.95 10.02 7.15
C ILE A 214 15.19 9.54 7.92
N VAL A 215 16.31 9.35 7.22
CA VAL A 215 17.57 8.92 7.82
C VAL A 215 18.69 9.91 7.51
N PRO A 216 19.70 10.07 8.42
CA PRO A 216 20.78 11.01 8.20
C PRO A 216 21.72 10.55 7.07
N GLY A 217 22.31 11.52 6.38
CA GLY A 217 23.32 11.30 5.36
C GLY A 217 24.73 11.07 5.94
N ASN A 218 25.74 11.17 5.08
CA ASN A 218 27.14 11.09 5.51
C ASN A 218 27.50 12.28 6.42
N PRO A 219 27.94 12.06 7.67
CA PRO A 219 28.32 13.16 8.57
C PRO A 219 29.40 14.09 8.05
N ALA A 220 30.25 13.62 7.13
CA ALA A 220 31.31 14.44 6.54
C ALA A 220 30.76 15.53 5.60
N ASP A 221 29.54 15.37 5.08
CA ASP A 221 28.89 16.33 4.19
C ASP A 221 28.04 17.36 4.96
N GLY A 222 27.92 17.20 6.30
CA GLY A 222 27.00 17.94 7.16
C GLY A 222 25.57 17.38 7.12
N PHE A 223 24.67 18.02 7.85
CA PHE A 223 23.26 17.59 7.96
C PHE A 223 22.32 18.65 7.41
N GLU A 224 21.23 18.23 6.81
CA GLU A 224 20.24 19.11 6.20
C GLU A 224 19.53 20.00 7.24
N ASN A 225 19.37 19.49 8.47
CA ASN A 225 18.70 20.18 9.58
C ASN A 225 19.09 19.57 10.93
N ALA A 226 18.69 20.22 12.04
CA ALA A 226 18.99 19.76 13.40
C ALA A 226 18.41 18.38 13.75
N ALA A 227 17.28 17.98 13.12
CA ALA A 227 16.72 16.66 13.35
C ALA A 227 17.59 15.55 12.76
N MET A 228 18.22 15.80 11.59
CA MET A 228 19.17 14.85 11.00
C MET A 228 20.50 14.79 11.79
N GLU A 229 20.94 15.91 12.37
CA GLU A 229 22.09 15.92 13.28
C GLU A 229 21.79 15.09 14.55
N MET A 230 20.63 15.30 15.19
CA MET A 230 20.16 14.51 16.31
C MET A 230 20.01 13.00 15.97
N ALA A 231 19.42 12.70 14.80
CA ALA A 231 19.26 11.33 14.37
C ALA A 231 20.60 10.62 14.17
N ALA A 232 21.61 11.30 13.63
CA ALA A 232 22.94 10.73 13.38
C ALA A 232 23.63 10.23 14.68
N GLU A 233 23.33 10.82 15.84
CA GLU A 233 23.84 10.37 17.14
C GLU A 233 23.35 8.96 17.50
N THR A 234 22.30 8.45 16.85
CA THR A 234 21.70 7.13 17.07
C THR A 234 22.16 6.08 16.06
N TRP A 235 23.12 6.41 15.22
CA TRP A 235 23.70 5.54 14.21
C TRP A 235 25.17 5.29 14.48
N THR A 236 25.68 4.12 14.05
CA THR A 236 27.10 3.77 14.14
C THR A 236 27.62 3.20 12.82
N GLY A 237 28.94 3.17 12.62
CA GLY A 237 29.56 2.72 11.38
C GLY A 237 29.29 3.66 10.20
N ASP A 238 29.33 3.11 9.02
CA ASP A 238 29.25 3.86 7.74
C ASP A 238 27.88 3.63 7.05
N TRP A 239 26.75 3.70 7.77
CA TRP A 239 25.39 3.40 7.29
C TRP A 239 25.04 4.07 5.95
N TRP A 240 25.55 5.27 5.73
CA TRP A 240 25.27 6.03 4.51
C TRP A 240 25.81 5.37 3.22
N LYS A 241 26.79 4.48 3.33
CA LYS A 241 27.32 3.72 2.18
C LYS A 241 26.28 2.77 1.60
N ASN A 242 25.39 2.25 2.43
CA ASN A 242 24.29 1.38 2.07
C ASN A 242 22.93 2.11 2.08
N GLY A 243 22.92 3.45 2.20
CA GLY A 243 21.74 4.30 2.16
C GLY A 243 20.99 4.45 3.47
N GLY A 244 20.99 3.45 4.35
CA GLY A 244 20.32 3.48 5.66
C GLY A 244 18.82 3.17 5.65
N GLY A 245 18.11 3.32 4.53
CA GLY A 245 16.69 2.98 4.41
C GLY A 245 15.74 4.14 4.68
N GLY A 246 14.68 3.89 5.46
CA GLY A 246 13.73 4.91 5.90
C GLY A 246 12.69 5.29 4.86
N ASN A 247 12.08 4.33 4.18
CA ASN A 247 10.98 4.58 3.25
C ASN A 247 9.84 5.37 3.91
N ALA A 248 9.18 6.26 3.15
CA ALA A 248 7.91 6.89 3.50
C ALA A 248 6.88 6.56 2.40
N TRP A 249 6.48 5.28 2.32
CA TRP A 249 5.72 4.76 1.20
C TRP A 249 4.20 4.80 1.40
N HIS A 250 3.71 5.09 2.61
CA HIS A 250 2.29 5.23 2.98
C HIS A 250 2.17 5.85 4.37
N GLY A 251 0.92 6.04 4.89
CA GLY A 251 0.66 6.47 6.26
C GLY A 251 0.87 7.97 6.49
N PHE A 252 0.26 8.84 5.64
CA PHE A 252 0.30 10.30 5.81
C PHE A 252 -1.04 10.80 6.35
N THR A 253 -1.02 11.44 7.52
CA THR A 253 -2.21 11.98 8.16
C THR A 253 -1.99 13.43 8.56
N TYR A 254 -2.84 14.32 8.07
CA TYR A 254 -2.81 15.74 8.44
C TYR A 254 -3.81 16.00 9.57
N ASP A 255 -3.34 16.55 10.67
CA ASP A 255 -4.16 16.99 11.79
C ASP A 255 -4.41 18.50 11.67
N ALA A 256 -5.64 18.86 11.29
CA ALA A 256 -6.03 20.26 11.14
C ALA A 256 -6.21 20.97 12.50
N GLU A 257 -6.38 20.22 13.60
CA GLU A 257 -6.53 20.79 14.95
C GLU A 257 -5.16 21.09 15.57
N MET A 258 -4.21 20.17 15.44
CA MET A 258 -2.84 20.33 15.96
C MET A 258 -1.92 21.06 14.98
N ASP A 259 -2.38 21.30 13.74
CA ASP A 259 -1.59 21.81 12.62
C ASP A 259 -0.27 21.02 12.45
N ALA A 260 -0.39 19.70 12.36
CA ALA A 260 0.72 18.76 12.28
C ALA A 260 0.51 17.73 11.17
N LEU A 261 1.60 17.31 10.52
CA LEU A 261 1.62 16.20 9.58
C LEU A 261 2.28 14.99 10.25
N TYR A 262 1.52 13.90 10.43
CA TYR A 262 2.04 12.64 10.94
C TYR A 262 2.40 11.71 9.80
N ILE A 263 3.58 11.07 9.92
CA ILE A 263 4.16 10.22 8.90
C ILE A 263 4.61 8.92 9.55
N GLY A 264 4.15 7.80 9.00
CA GLY A 264 4.76 6.51 9.30
C GLY A 264 6.05 6.33 8.49
N THR A 265 7.13 5.89 9.14
CA THR A 265 8.41 5.66 8.49
C THR A 265 8.77 4.18 8.41
N GLY A 266 9.57 3.83 7.42
CA GLY A 266 9.90 2.47 7.06
C GLY A 266 11.13 1.91 7.75
N ASN A 267 11.46 0.70 7.33
CA ASN A 267 12.56 -0.12 7.80
C ASN A 267 13.94 0.42 7.40
N GLY A 268 14.95 -0.17 8.00
CA GLY A 268 16.36 0.06 7.62
C GLY A 268 16.79 -0.67 6.34
N ALA A 269 17.78 -0.14 5.68
CA ALA A 269 18.48 -0.80 4.59
C ALA A 269 20.01 -0.66 4.77
N PRO A 270 20.75 -1.79 4.84
CA PRO A 270 20.25 -3.18 4.83
C PRO A 270 19.34 -3.48 6.04
N TRP A 271 18.49 -4.54 5.93
CA TRP A 271 17.63 -4.96 7.04
C TRP A 271 18.46 -5.36 8.26
N ASN A 272 19.54 -6.10 8.05
CA ASN A 272 20.41 -6.54 9.13
C ASN A 272 21.03 -5.35 9.88
N ALA A 273 20.52 -5.07 11.09
CA ALA A 273 20.96 -3.95 11.91
C ALA A 273 22.43 -4.07 12.34
N SER A 274 22.97 -5.29 12.48
CA SER A 274 24.39 -5.50 12.85
C SER A 274 25.35 -5.10 11.72
N ILE A 275 24.90 -5.12 10.48
CA ILE A 275 25.63 -4.62 9.30
C ILE A 275 25.43 -3.12 9.14
N ARG A 276 24.19 -2.65 9.28
CA ARG A 276 23.82 -1.25 9.09
C ARG A 276 24.40 -0.32 10.16
N SER A 277 24.42 -0.79 11.42
CA SER A 277 24.83 -0.01 12.59
C SER A 277 25.54 -0.95 13.59
N PRO A 278 26.82 -1.30 13.32
CA PRO A 278 27.48 -2.45 13.99
C PRO A 278 27.66 -2.32 15.49
N ASP A 279 27.77 -1.10 16.02
CA ASP A 279 27.86 -0.85 17.47
C ASP A 279 26.46 -0.57 18.08
N GLY A 280 25.36 -0.86 17.34
CA GLY A 280 23.99 -0.65 17.79
C GLY A 280 23.47 0.77 17.55
N GLY A 281 22.47 1.15 18.33
CA GLY A 281 21.78 2.43 18.24
C GLY A 281 20.35 2.29 17.74
N ASP A 282 19.55 3.33 17.95
CA ASP A 282 18.11 3.30 17.64
C ASP A 282 17.83 3.51 16.16
N ASN A 283 18.75 4.08 15.40
CA ASN A 283 18.67 4.37 13.97
C ASN A 283 17.48 5.27 13.62
N LEU A 284 17.39 6.44 14.26
CA LEU A 284 16.32 7.41 13.98
C LEU A 284 16.40 7.93 12.53
N PHE A 285 15.26 8.07 11.80
CA PHE A 285 13.88 7.85 12.28
C PHE A 285 13.27 6.59 11.63
N LEU A 286 13.96 5.45 11.65
CA LEU A 286 13.38 4.20 11.15
C LEU A 286 12.18 3.79 12.02
N SER A 287 11.18 3.14 11.40
CA SER A 287 10.03 2.50 12.08
C SER A 287 9.40 3.38 13.16
N SER A 288 9.06 4.61 12.78
CA SER A 288 8.57 5.66 13.68
C SER A 288 7.27 6.27 13.19
N VAL A 289 6.51 6.83 14.11
CA VAL A 289 5.55 7.90 13.83
C VAL A 289 6.33 9.21 14.00
N LEU A 290 6.40 10.00 12.93
CA LEU A 290 7.12 11.27 12.87
C LEU A 290 6.12 12.40 12.68
N ALA A 291 6.16 13.44 13.49
CA ALA A 291 5.38 14.65 13.34
C ALA A 291 6.22 15.78 12.77
N LEU A 292 5.73 16.41 11.71
CA LEU A 292 6.36 17.55 11.05
C LEU A 292 5.39 18.75 11.03
N ASP A 293 5.96 19.95 11.04
CA ASP A 293 5.23 21.17 10.71
C ASP A 293 4.78 21.10 9.24
N PRO A 294 3.48 21.24 8.94
CA PRO A 294 2.94 21.06 7.61
C PRO A 294 3.34 22.14 6.61
N ASP A 295 3.74 23.33 7.09
CA ASP A 295 4.13 24.46 6.25
C ASP A 295 5.60 24.45 5.87
N THR A 296 6.48 24.02 6.79
CA THR A 296 7.92 24.09 6.65
C THR A 296 8.64 22.75 6.52
N GLY A 297 7.98 21.64 6.94
CA GLY A 297 8.61 20.34 7.04
C GLY A 297 9.56 20.21 8.24
N GLU A 298 9.55 21.17 9.17
CA GLU A 298 10.39 21.11 10.38
C GLU A 298 9.88 20.01 11.33
N TYR A 299 10.84 19.34 11.99
CA TYR A 299 10.57 18.30 12.99
C TYR A 299 9.87 18.87 14.23
N LEU A 300 8.78 18.20 14.67
CA LEU A 300 8.06 18.51 15.89
C LEU A 300 8.36 17.49 17.00
N TRP A 301 8.05 16.21 16.74
CA TRP A 301 8.28 15.09 17.63
C TRP A 301 8.30 13.76 16.88
N HIS A 302 8.73 12.69 17.54
CA HIS A 302 8.61 11.32 17.04
C HIS A 302 8.31 10.34 18.15
N TYR A 303 7.72 9.19 17.77
CA TYR A 303 7.66 7.99 18.58
C TYR A 303 8.16 6.81 17.76
N GLN A 304 9.22 6.14 18.21
CA GLN A 304 9.80 5.02 17.48
C GLN A 304 9.20 3.70 17.97
N THR A 305 8.46 3.00 17.11
CA THR A 305 7.77 1.75 17.46
C THR A 305 8.72 0.56 17.53
N THR A 306 9.84 0.60 16.79
CA THR A 306 10.82 -0.48 16.72
C THR A 306 12.24 0.09 16.67
N PRO A 307 12.85 0.47 17.82
CA PRO A 307 14.23 0.97 17.85
C PRO A 307 15.23 -0.07 17.36
N GLY A 308 16.19 0.36 16.51
CA GLY A 308 17.19 -0.51 15.92
C GLY A 308 16.57 -1.65 15.11
N GLU A 309 15.51 -1.34 14.39
CA GLU A 309 14.72 -2.25 13.55
C GLU A 309 15.61 -3.14 12.66
N THR A 310 15.22 -4.41 12.46
CA THR A 310 15.97 -5.39 11.68
C THR A 310 15.09 -6.41 10.95
N TRP A 311 13.77 -6.42 11.17
CA TRP A 311 12.83 -7.45 10.69
C TRP A 311 11.92 -6.99 9.54
N ASP A 312 12.18 -5.81 8.95
CA ASP A 312 11.27 -5.11 8.03
C ASP A 312 9.99 -4.60 8.72
N TYR A 313 10.07 -4.22 9.99
CA TYR A 313 8.93 -3.68 10.73
C TYR A 313 8.74 -2.20 10.46
N ASN A 314 7.95 -1.92 9.42
CA ASN A 314 7.58 -0.58 9.04
C ASN A 314 6.48 -0.01 9.94
N SER A 315 6.48 1.31 10.14
CA SER A 315 5.38 2.10 10.71
C SER A 315 4.61 2.91 9.65
N ASN A 316 4.68 2.52 8.38
CA ASN A 316 4.00 3.19 7.28
C ASN A 316 2.51 2.84 7.15
N MET A 317 1.96 2.06 8.08
CA MET A 317 0.53 1.75 8.12
C MET A 317 -0.26 3.02 8.43
N ASP A 318 -1.53 2.99 8.12
CA ASP A 318 -2.43 4.12 8.35
C ASP A 318 -2.41 4.59 9.82
N ILE A 319 -2.50 5.89 9.97
CA ILE A 319 -2.54 6.61 11.25
C ILE A 319 -3.91 7.24 11.37
N VAL A 320 -4.69 6.80 12.37
CA VAL A 320 -6.06 7.29 12.60
C VAL A 320 -6.08 8.26 13.77
N LEU A 321 -6.76 9.39 13.59
CA LEU A 321 -6.92 10.40 14.63
C LEU A 321 -8.34 10.36 15.21
N THR A 322 -8.43 10.42 16.53
CA THR A 322 -9.71 10.51 17.25
C THR A 322 -9.50 11.10 18.64
N ASP A 323 -10.59 11.45 19.29
CA ASP A 323 -10.62 11.79 20.70
C ASP A 323 -11.09 10.57 21.48
N LEU A 324 -10.35 10.17 22.53
CA LEU A 324 -10.70 9.06 23.41
C LEU A 324 -10.95 9.52 24.84
N GLU A 325 -11.98 8.95 25.47
CA GLU A 325 -12.21 9.12 26.90
C GLU A 325 -11.42 8.10 27.69
N ILE A 326 -10.31 8.52 28.29
CA ILE A 326 -9.40 7.66 29.08
C ILE A 326 -9.33 8.17 30.51
N ALA A 327 -9.69 7.33 31.47
CA ALA A 327 -9.69 7.65 32.90
C ALA A 327 -10.47 8.93 33.27
N GLY A 328 -11.51 9.27 32.51
CA GLY A 328 -12.37 10.44 32.72
C GLY A 328 -11.82 11.74 32.14
N SER A 329 -10.85 11.67 31.28
CA SER A 329 -10.29 12.79 30.53
C SER A 329 -10.33 12.51 29.03
N THR A 330 -10.68 13.51 28.24
CA THR A 330 -10.59 13.44 26.76
C THR A 330 -9.12 13.57 26.35
N VAL A 331 -8.62 12.59 25.62
CA VAL A 331 -7.26 12.52 25.08
C VAL A 331 -7.29 12.66 23.58
N LYS A 332 -6.50 13.58 23.05
CA LYS A 332 -6.24 13.71 21.61
C LYS A 332 -5.37 12.55 21.15
N ALA A 333 -6.00 11.49 20.65
CA ALA A 333 -5.36 10.22 20.38
C ALA A 333 -4.96 10.05 18.92
N LEU A 334 -3.81 9.44 18.72
CA LEU A 334 -3.32 8.87 17.47
C LEU A 334 -3.30 7.35 17.64
N LEU A 335 -4.02 6.63 16.78
CA LEU A 335 -4.14 5.18 16.78
C LEU A 335 -3.29 4.59 15.67
N HIS A 336 -2.47 3.60 16.00
CA HIS A 336 -1.54 3.01 15.05
C HIS A 336 -1.31 1.52 15.28
N ALA A 337 -1.48 0.71 14.24
CA ALA A 337 -1.23 -0.73 14.23
C ALA A 337 -0.14 -1.06 13.20
N PRO A 338 1.16 -0.87 13.51
CA PRO A 338 2.25 -1.15 12.58
C PRO A 338 2.51 -2.65 12.37
N LYS A 339 3.46 -2.99 11.50
CA LYS A 339 3.87 -4.35 11.19
C LYS A 339 4.28 -5.18 12.41
N ASN A 340 4.78 -4.56 13.46
CA ASN A 340 5.43 -5.21 14.59
C ASN A 340 4.51 -5.99 15.55
N GLY A 341 3.19 -5.93 15.35
CA GLY A 341 2.19 -6.69 16.10
C GLY A 341 1.67 -6.03 17.39
N PHE A 342 2.06 -4.78 17.67
CA PHE A 342 1.55 -3.98 18.78
C PHE A 342 0.62 -2.88 18.30
N PHE A 343 -0.48 -2.65 19.01
CA PHE A 343 -1.38 -1.53 18.80
C PHE A 343 -1.00 -0.39 19.72
N TYR A 344 -0.73 0.78 19.17
CA TYR A 344 -0.28 1.96 19.91
C TYR A 344 -1.39 3.01 19.98
N VAL A 345 -1.55 3.61 21.16
CA VAL A 345 -2.30 4.86 21.37
C VAL A 345 -1.29 5.91 21.85
N LEU A 346 -1.10 6.93 21.02
CA LEU A 346 -0.22 8.06 21.34
C LEU A 346 -1.03 9.33 21.57
N ASN A 347 -0.53 10.22 22.43
CA ASN A 347 -1.01 11.60 22.47
C ASN A 347 -0.51 12.34 21.22
N ARG A 348 -1.42 12.76 20.33
CA ARG A 348 -1.06 13.41 19.07
C ARG A 348 -0.49 14.83 19.21
N GLU A 349 -0.61 15.45 20.41
CA GLU A 349 -0.03 16.76 20.68
C GLU A 349 1.51 16.70 20.85
N ASN A 350 2.05 15.60 21.40
CA ASN A 350 3.44 15.53 21.79
C ASN A 350 4.14 14.17 21.57
N GLY A 351 3.41 13.17 21.03
CA GLY A 351 3.95 11.83 20.77
C GLY A 351 4.09 10.93 22.00
N GLU A 352 3.58 11.32 23.19
CA GLU A 352 3.65 10.52 24.39
C GLU A 352 2.86 9.21 24.25
N LEU A 353 3.46 8.08 24.64
CA LEU A 353 2.79 6.79 24.67
C LEU A 353 1.73 6.75 25.78
N ILE A 354 0.48 6.53 25.41
CA ILE A 354 -0.64 6.38 26.33
C ILE A 354 -0.83 4.90 26.69
N SER A 355 -0.84 4.03 25.67
CA SER A 355 -0.95 2.58 25.86
C SER A 355 -0.43 1.84 24.64
N ALA A 356 0.05 0.60 24.84
CA ALA A 356 0.42 -0.32 23.77
C ALA A 356 0.27 -1.77 24.24
N GLU A 357 -0.44 -2.59 23.45
CA GLU A 357 -0.60 -4.02 23.70
C GLU A 357 -0.52 -4.81 22.38
N LYS A 358 -0.24 -6.11 22.47
CA LYS A 358 -0.22 -6.98 21.29
C LYS A 358 -1.62 -7.16 20.73
N TYR A 359 -1.81 -6.76 19.47
CA TYR A 359 -3.03 -7.10 18.75
C TYR A 359 -2.89 -8.41 17.95
N ALA A 360 -1.65 -8.88 17.74
CA ALA A 360 -1.33 -10.13 17.06
C ALA A 360 -0.19 -10.85 17.77
N GLU A 361 0.03 -12.11 17.41
CA GLU A 361 1.19 -12.86 17.90
C GLU A 361 2.50 -12.15 17.48
N ALA A 362 3.33 -11.86 18.46
CA ALA A 362 4.63 -11.23 18.25
C ALA A 362 5.64 -11.83 19.23
N ASN A 363 6.59 -12.63 18.72
CA ASN A 363 7.59 -13.29 19.53
C ASN A 363 8.92 -12.52 19.63
N TRP A 364 9.09 -11.43 18.88
CA TRP A 364 10.29 -10.60 18.90
C TRP A 364 10.42 -9.78 20.19
N ALA A 365 9.30 -9.37 20.79
CA ALA A 365 9.25 -8.63 22.05
C ALA A 365 8.17 -9.19 22.97
N SER A 366 8.37 -9.09 24.29
CA SER A 366 7.40 -9.52 25.29
C SER A 366 6.27 -8.51 25.48
N HIS A 367 6.60 -7.23 25.58
CA HIS A 367 5.68 -6.10 25.78
C HIS A 367 6.39 -4.76 25.48
N ILE A 368 5.63 -3.68 25.50
CA ILE A 368 6.18 -2.32 25.50
C ILE A 368 6.26 -1.84 26.95
N ASP A 369 7.46 -1.46 27.41
CA ASP A 369 7.63 -0.87 28.73
C ASP A 369 7.02 0.54 28.76
N MET A 370 5.93 0.69 29.49
CA MET A 370 5.18 1.94 29.58
C MET A 370 5.95 3.10 30.22
N ALA A 371 7.01 2.82 31.00
CA ALA A 371 7.83 3.86 31.60
C ALA A 371 8.82 4.49 30.62
N THR A 372 9.28 3.71 29.65
CA THR A 372 10.27 4.14 28.65
C THR A 372 9.70 4.31 27.26
N GLY A 373 8.51 3.77 27.00
CA GLY A 373 7.90 3.69 25.66
C GLY A 373 8.61 2.70 24.72
N ARG A 374 9.48 1.82 25.23
CA ARG A 374 10.33 0.95 24.42
C ARG A 374 9.89 -0.51 24.47
N PRO A 375 10.06 -1.28 23.38
CA PRO A 375 9.84 -2.71 23.40
C PRO A 375 10.86 -3.40 24.30
N VAL A 376 10.40 -4.40 25.05
CA VAL A 376 11.26 -5.33 25.78
C VAL A 376 11.48 -6.56 24.90
N GLU A 377 12.58 -6.54 24.14
CA GLU A 377 12.91 -7.60 23.20
C GLU A 377 13.12 -8.95 23.91
N ASN A 378 12.67 -10.02 23.29
CA ASN A 378 12.93 -11.36 23.75
C ASN A 378 14.36 -11.80 23.42
N GLN A 379 14.95 -12.61 24.30
CA GLN A 379 16.28 -13.15 24.05
C GLN A 379 16.28 -14.00 22.75
N GLY A 380 17.22 -13.70 21.85
CA GLY A 380 17.37 -14.40 20.57
C GLY A 380 16.42 -13.94 19.48
N ALA A 381 15.71 -12.82 19.66
CA ALA A 381 14.86 -12.25 18.62
C ALA A 381 15.66 -11.62 17.47
N ARG A 382 16.87 -11.13 17.73
CA ARG A 382 17.76 -10.63 16.68
C ARG A 382 18.44 -11.79 15.96
N PHE A 383 18.87 -11.57 14.71
CA PHE A 383 19.42 -12.59 13.83
C PHE A 383 20.58 -13.34 14.51
N ASN A 384 20.53 -14.63 14.41
CA ASN A 384 21.56 -15.56 14.88
C ASN A 384 21.31 -16.92 14.20
N ASN A 385 21.57 -17.02 12.92
CA ASN A 385 21.37 -18.19 12.06
C ASN A 385 20.07 -18.97 12.38
N ASN A 386 19.12 -18.96 11.45
CA ASN A 386 17.84 -19.66 11.59
C ASN A 386 16.91 -19.17 12.73
N THR A 387 16.83 -17.86 12.93
CA THR A 387 15.93 -17.25 13.92
C THR A 387 14.49 -17.23 13.40
N LYS A 388 13.56 -17.91 14.11
CA LYS A 388 12.13 -17.90 13.80
C LYS A 388 11.47 -16.68 14.43
N ILE A 389 10.84 -15.85 13.60
CA ILE A 389 10.20 -14.60 13.98
C ILE A 389 8.75 -14.53 13.50
N THR A 390 7.90 -14.09 14.40
CA THR A 390 6.49 -13.77 14.17
C THR A 390 6.21 -12.37 14.75
N PRO A 391 5.55 -11.46 14.00
CA PRO A 391 5.18 -11.58 12.59
C PRO A 391 6.39 -11.60 11.66
N GLY A 392 6.23 -12.13 10.45
CA GLY A 392 7.24 -12.06 9.39
C GLY A 392 7.34 -10.64 8.78
N PRO A 393 8.14 -10.43 7.71
CA PRO A 393 8.44 -9.10 7.18
C PRO A 393 7.23 -8.40 6.53
N LEU A 394 6.16 -9.12 6.19
CA LEU A 394 4.91 -8.49 5.73
C LEU A 394 4.11 -7.86 6.88
N GLY A 395 4.48 -8.17 8.14
CA GLY A 395 3.88 -7.63 9.36
C GLY A 395 2.61 -8.36 9.81
N ALA A 396 2.15 -8.05 11.01
CA ALA A 396 0.84 -8.46 11.50
C ALA A 396 -0.30 -7.62 10.91
N HIS A 397 -0.01 -6.42 10.43
CA HIS A 397 -0.86 -5.54 9.64
C HIS A 397 0.02 -4.86 8.59
N SER A 398 -0.52 -4.63 7.40
CA SER A 398 0.19 -4.00 6.30
C SER A 398 -0.60 -2.80 5.75
N TRP A 399 -0.45 -2.48 4.47
CA TRP A 399 -1.06 -1.31 3.83
C TRP A 399 -2.58 -1.39 3.62
N HIS A 400 -3.23 -2.51 3.92
CA HIS A 400 -4.68 -2.67 3.86
C HIS A 400 -5.30 -1.87 5.02
N PRO A 401 -5.99 -0.74 4.77
CA PRO A 401 -6.28 0.18 5.85
C PRO A 401 -7.27 -0.39 6.87
N MET A 402 -7.00 -0.08 8.14
CA MET A 402 -7.95 -0.25 9.23
C MET A 402 -9.02 0.84 9.19
N SER A 403 -10.10 0.69 9.97
CA SER A 403 -11.12 1.72 10.15
C SER A 403 -11.52 1.88 11.62
N TYR A 404 -11.89 3.09 12.02
CA TYR A 404 -12.37 3.39 13.36
C TYR A 404 -13.83 3.86 13.33
N ASN A 405 -14.69 3.24 14.14
CA ASN A 405 -16.08 3.62 14.26
C ASN A 405 -16.33 4.36 15.58
N PRO A 406 -16.64 5.66 15.54
CA PRO A 406 -16.88 6.44 16.75
C PRO A 406 -18.13 6.01 17.52
N SER A 407 -19.09 5.31 16.87
CA SER A 407 -20.31 4.84 17.54
C SER A 407 -20.05 3.59 18.39
N THR A 408 -19.15 2.71 17.97
CA THR A 408 -18.76 1.50 18.73
C THR A 408 -17.52 1.74 19.59
N GLY A 409 -16.70 2.76 19.26
CA GLY A 409 -15.40 2.99 19.86
C GLY A 409 -14.33 1.96 19.46
N LEU A 410 -14.56 1.18 18.39
CA LEU A 410 -13.69 0.08 17.98
C LEU A 410 -12.91 0.40 16.72
N VAL A 411 -11.70 -0.15 16.64
CA VAL A 411 -10.86 -0.19 15.43
C VAL A 411 -11.00 -1.56 14.78
N TYR A 412 -11.19 -1.61 13.46
CA TYR A 412 -11.30 -2.85 12.70
C TYR A 412 -10.02 -3.04 11.88
N ILE A 413 -9.25 -4.06 12.24
CA ILE A 413 -7.88 -4.27 11.75
C ILE A 413 -7.83 -5.53 10.86
N PRO A 414 -7.45 -5.40 9.57
CA PRO A 414 -7.07 -6.56 8.75
C PRO A 414 -5.76 -7.14 9.29
N THR A 415 -5.80 -8.31 9.91
CA THR A 415 -4.65 -8.91 10.59
C THR A 415 -4.06 -10.06 9.77
N ILE A 416 -2.74 -10.15 9.75
CA ILE A 416 -1.96 -11.17 9.07
C ILE A 416 -1.30 -12.06 10.13
N HIS A 417 -1.44 -13.36 9.98
CA HIS A 417 -0.79 -14.37 10.80
C HIS A 417 0.23 -15.12 9.96
N TRP A 418 1.51 -14.81 10.15
CA TRP A 418 2.60 -15.34 9.35
C TRP A 418 3.94 -15.27 10.09
N GLY A 419 4.69 -16.35 10.04
CA GLY A 419 6.02 -16.44 10.62
C GLY A 419 7.08 -16.77 9.56
N VAL A 420 8.31 -16.32 9.80
CA VAL A 420 9.46 -16.58 8.95
C VAL A 420 10.67 -17.02 9.77
N GLN A 421 11.61 -17.62 9.08
CA GLN A 421 12.93 -17.94 9.59
C GLN A 421 13.96 -17.07 8.87
N TYR A 422 14.69 -16.24 9.63
CA TYR A 422 15.79 -15.41 9.14
C TYR A 422 17.12 -16.14 9.27
N ASN A 423 18.00 -15.97 8.27
CA ASN A 423 19.35 -16.49 8.25
C ASN A 423 20.32 -15.41 7.79
N ASP A 424 21.29 -15.04 8.63
CA ASP A 424 22.32 -14.06 8.35
C ASP A 424 23.73 -14.71 8.11
N GLU A 425 23.79 -16.03 7.92
CA GLU A 425 25.05 -16.73 7.64
C GLU A 425 25.67 -16.26 6.33
N GLY A 426 26.93 -15.85 6.38
CA GLY A 426 27.67 -15.37 5.21
C GLY A 426 27.58 -13.84 5.00
N TYR A 427 26.76 -13.15 5.77
CA TYR A 427 26.75 -11.69 5.82
C TYR A 427 27.63 -11.20 6.97
N ASP A 428 28.69 -10.48 6.63
CA ASP A 428 29.61 -9.88 7.60
C ASP A 428 29.69 -8.34 7.42
N GLY A 429 30.54 -7.68 8.16
CA GLY A 429 30.64 -6.23 8.17
C GLY A 429 31.12 -5.57 6.86
N GLU A 430 31.49 -6.33 5.84
CA GLU A 430 31.95 -5.82 4.54
C GLU A 430 30.84 -5.74 3.48
N PHE A 431 29.59 -6.03 3.85
CA PHE A 431 28.46 -5.94 2.94
C PHE A 431 28.34 -4.53 2.30
N THR A 432 28.22 -4.48 0.98
CA THR A 432 27.99 -3.26 0.21
C THR A 432 26.84 -3.47 -0.76
N SER A 433 25.84 -2.60 -0.69
CA SER A 433 24.68 -2.59 -1.58
C SER A 433 25.06 -2.01 -2.96
N ASN A 434 24.51 -2.59 -4.01
CA ASN A 434 24.57 -2.07 -5.37
C ASN A 434 23.20 -1.55 -5.81
N ASP A 435 23.16 -0.65 -6.80
CA ASP A 435 21.91 -0.16 -7.37
C ASP A 435 21.08 -1.30 -7.97
N PHE A 436 19.79 -1.31 -7.68
CA PHE A 436 18.81 -2.27 -8.15
C PHE A 436 19.03 -3.73 -7.69
N GLU A 437 19.82 -3.94 -6.65
CA GLU A 437 19.99 -5.23 -6.00
C GLU A 437 19.32 -5.24 -4.62
N PRO A 438 18.82 -6.38 -4.11
CA PRO A 438 18.27 -6.46 -2.76
C PRO A 438 19.29 -6.05 -1.71
N ASN A 439 18.96 -5.01 -0.94
CA ASN A 439 19.79 -4.44 0.13
C ASN A 439 19.30 -4.94 1.50
N LEU A 440 19.38 -6.25 1.72
CA LEU A 440 18.84 -6.88 2.94
C LEU A 440 19.94 -7.29 3.92
N ALA A 441 21.04 -7.88 3.45
CA ALA A 441 22.11 -8.50 4.24
C ALA A 441 21.58 -9.57 5.22
N VAL A 442 20.53 -10.26 4.81
CA VAL A 442 19.91 -11.38 5.49
C VAL A 442 19.03 -12.12 4.48
N ASP A 443 19.01 -13.45 4.57
CA ASP A 443 18.04 -14.28 3.86
C ASP A 443 16.85 -14.60 4.78
N TRP A 444 15.70 -14.89 4.19
CA TRP A 444 14.55 -15.37 4.94
C TRP A 444 13.77 -16.42 4.15
N THR A 445 13.14 -17.33 4.87
CA THR A 445 12.22 -18.33 4.34
C THR A 445 10.96 -18.39 5.21
N GLU A 446 9.86 -18.88 4.65
CA GLU A 446 8.67 -19.11 5.45
C GLU A 446 8.95 -20.13 6.57
N ASP A 447 8.41 -19.90 7.76
CA ASP A 447 8.36 -20.91 8.81
C ASP A 447 7.25 -21.92 8.48
N LEU A 448 7.65 -23.09 7.96
CA LEU A 448 6.70 -24.12 7.55
C LEU A 448 5.95 -24.77 8.72
N ASP A 449 6.40 -24.56 9.95
CA ASP A 449 5.69 -25.00 11.15
C ASP A 449 4.61 -24.01 11.60
N TYR A 450 4.55 -22.80 10.99
CA TYR A 450 3.56 -21.77 11.27
C TYR A 450 2.38 -21.87 10.30
N GLU A 451 1.16 -21.88 10.83
CA GLU A 451 -0.06 -21.88 10.01
C GLU A 451 -0.36 -20.45 9.51
N ILE A 452 -0.26 -20.27 8.20
CA ILE A 452 -0.55 -18.98 7.57
C ILE A 452 -2.06 -18.78 7.54
N SER A 453 -2.53 -17.62 8.00
CA SER A 453 -3.95 -17.24 7.97
C SER A 453 -4.10 -15.73 8.06
N GLY A 454 -5.33 -15.25 7.94
CA GLY A 454 -5.68 -13.86 8.18
C GLY A 454 -6.86 -13.72 9.11
N SER A 455 -7.12 -12.53 9.59
CA SER A 455 -8.35 -12.24 10.31
C SER A 455 -8.80 -10.79 10.13
N LEU A 456 -10.08 -10.55 10.38
CA LEU A 456 -10.60 -9.23 10.70
C LEU A 456 -10.89 -9.20 12.20
N GLN A 457 -10.21 -8.33 12.93
CA GLN A 457 -10.48 -8.17 14.35
C GLN A 457 -11.00 -6.79 14.70
N ALA A 458 -11.89 -6.71 15.69
CA ALA A 458 -12.28 -5.48 16.34
C ALA A 458 -11.48 -5.29 17.62
N TRP A 459 -10.79 -4.16 17.70
CA TRP A 459 -9.92 -3.79 18.80
C TRP A 459 -10.48 -2.61 19.59
N ASP A 460 -10.55 -2.75 20.90
CA ASP A 460 -10.88 -1.67 21.84
C ASP A 460 -9.60 -0.87 22.15
N PRO A 461 -9.42 0.35 21.60
CA PRO A 461 -8.18 1.13 21.78
C PRO A 461 -8.02 1.67 23.21
N VAL A 462 -9.11 1.78 23.98
CA VAL A 462 -9.08 2.22 25.37
C VAL A 462 -8.76 1.05 26.31
N GLY A 463 -9.46 -0.07 26.11
CA GLY A 463 -9.25 -1.28 26.92
C GLY A 463 -8.04 -2.11 26.47
N GLN A 464 -7.42 -1.78 25.35
CA GLN A 464 -6.28 -2.48 24.74
C GLN A 464 -6.53 -3.99 24.64
N ARG A 465 -7.61 -4.38 23.99
CA ARG A 465 -8.02 -5.78 23.89
C ARG A 465 -8.87 -6.02 22.64
N GLN A 466 -8.77 -7.23 22.14
CA GLN A 466 -9.67 -7.76 21.11
C GLN A 466 -11.10 -7.92 21.68
N ILE A 467 -12.10 -7.46 20.93
CA ILE A 467 -13.53 -7.63 21.27
C ILE A 467 -14.13 -8.81 20.52
N TRP A 468 -13.85 -8.89 19.21
CA TRP A 468 -14.23 -10.02 18.38
C TRP A 468 -13.23 -10.22 17.22
N GLU A 469 -13.29 -11.39 16.61
CA GLU A 469 -12.43 -11.74 15.46
C GLU A 469 -13.19 -12.65 14.50
N VAL A 470 -12.94 -12.46 13.20
CA VAL A 470 -13.38 -13.36 12.14
C VAL A 470 -12.14 -13.84 11.39
N GLY A 471 -11.88 -15.15 11.44
CA GLY A 471 -10.74 -15.78 10.78
C GLY A 471 -10.96 -16.00 9.28
N TYR A 472 -9.86 -15.99 8.51
CA TYR A 472 -9.78 -16.30 7.09
C TYR A 472 -8.67 -17.32 6.84
N ASP A 473 -8.87 -18.19 5.85
CA ASP A 473 -7.88 -19.19 5.47
C ASP A 473 -6.63 -18.56 4.81
N HIS A 474 -6.78 -17.32 4.27
CA HIS A 474 -5.72 -16.59 3.57
C HIS A 474 -5.34 -15.31 4.29
N MET A 475 -4.04 -15.00 4.32
CA MET A 475 -3.50 -13.91 5.12
C MET A 475 -3.79 -12.51 4.58
N TYR A 476 -3.88 -12.33 3.26
CA TYR A 476 -4.14 -11.03 2.65
C TYR A 476 -5.62 -10.83 2.36
N ASN A 477 -6.26 -9.93 3.10
CA ASN A 477 -7.63 -9.48 2.83
C ASN A 477 -7.64 -7.97 2.67
N ALA A 478 -8.65 -7.42 2.01
CA ALA A 478 -8.74 -5.99 1.74
C ALA A 478 -8.77 -5.14 3.02
N GLY A 479 -8.53 -3.84 2.86
CA GLY A 479 -8.80 -2.87 3.92
C GLY A 479 -10.30 -2.76 4.25
N THR A 480 -10.60 -2.10 5.35
CA THR A 480 -11.95 -2.01 5.90
C THR A 480 -12.62 -0.65 5.63
N LEU A 481 -13.94 -0.68 5.69
CA LEU A 481 -14.84 0.46 5.77
C LEU A 481 -15.82 0.20 6.91
N THR A 482 -16.08 1.18 7.76
CA THR A 482 -17.17 1.11 8.75
C THR A 482 -18.19 2.23 8.56
N THR A 483 -19.44 2.00 8.97
CA THR A 483 -20.55 2.94 8.75
C THR A 483 -21.35 3.19 10.03
N ALA A 484 -22.11 4.29 10.04
CA ALA A 484 -23.08 4.58 11.12
C ALA A 484 -24.24 3.56 11.17
N GLY A 485 -24.45 2.79 10.10
CA GLY A 485 -25.41 1.68 10.04
C GLY A 485 -24.98 0.42 10.78
N ASN A 486 -24.02 0.50 11.70
CA ASN A 486 -23.47 -0.63 12.47
C ASN A 486 -22.84 -1.73 11.60
N LEU A 487 -22.17 -1.36 10.50
CA LEU A 487 -21.56 -2.29 9.56
C LEU A 487 -20.05 -2.09 9.44
N VAL A 488 -19.34 -3.21 9.22
CA VAL A 488 -17.97 -3.25 8.71
C VAL A 488 -17.96 -4.02 7.40
N PHE A 489 -17.40 -3.41 6.35
CA PHE A 489 -17.24 -4.05 5.06
C PHE A 489 -15.77 -4.39 4.81
N GLN A 490 -15.53 -5.58 4.25
CA GLN A 490 -14.20 -6.03 3.84
C GLN A 490 -14.28 -6.96 2.64
N GLY A 491 -13.37 -6.79 1.68
CA GLY A 491 -13.14 -7.75 0.60
C GLY A 491 -12.18 -8.87 1.06
N THR A 492 -12.34 -10.08 0.51
CA THR A 492 -11.48 -11.22 0.87
C THR A 492 -10.58 -11.66 -0.28
N ALA A 493 -9.49 -12.34 0.05
CA ALA A 493 -8.61 -13.00 -0.91
C ALA A 493 -9.33 -14.01 -1.79
N GLU A 494 -10.37 -14.66 -1.25
CA GLU A 494 -11.23 -15.62 -1.97
C GLU A 494 -12.27 -14.98 -2.90
N GLY A 495 -12.30 -13.64 -3.00
CA GLY A 495 -13.14 -12.91 -3.94
C GLY A 495 -14.55 -12.58 -3.45
N SER A 496 -14.79 -12.59 -2.15
CA SER A 496 -16.06 -12.18 -1.56
C SER A 496 -15.99 -10.78 -0.96
N LEU A 497 -17.05 -9.98 -1.14
CA LEU A 497 -17.30 -8.79 -0.33
C LEU A 497 -18.20 -9.18 0.83
N MET A 498 -17.76 -8.85 2.04
CA MET A 498 -18.41 -9.21 3.30
C MET A 498 -18.97 -7.97 4.00
N ALA A 499 -20.09 -8.11 4.70
CA ALA A 499 -20.57 -7.15 5.68
C ALA A 499 -20.77 -7.85 7.03
N TYR A 500 -20.19 -7.25 8.07
CA TYR A 500 -20.27 -7.73 9.44
C TYR A 500 -20.97 -6.72 10.32
N ASP A 501 -21.66 -7.22 11.35
CA ASP A 501 -22.11 -6.40 12.48
C ASP A 501 -20.89 -5.82 13.20
N ALA A 502 -20.80 -4.50 13.26
CA ALA A 502 -19.65 -3.79 13.80
C ALA A 502 -19.42 -4.07 15.29
N SER A 503 -20.46 -4.41 16.04
CA SER A 503 -20.40 -4.63 17.49
C SER A 503 -19.94 -6.04 17.89
N ASN A 504 -20.13 -7.06 17.04
CA ASN A 504 -19.93 -8.46 17.42
C ASN A 504 -19.32 -9.37 16.35
N GLY A 505 -19.07 -8.87 15.13
CA GLY A 505 -18.43 -9.61 14.04
C GLY A 505 -19.34 -10.63 13.33
N GLN A 506 -20.65 -10.67 13.64
CA GLN A 506 -21.56 -11.56 12.94
C GLN A 506 -21.59 -11.21 11.43
N THR A 507 -21.43 -12.21 10.56
CA THR A 507 -21.63 -12.05 9.11
C THR A 507 -23.10 -11.78 8.83
N LEU A 508 -23.41 -10.60 8.28
CA LEU A 508 -24.76 -10.20 7.93
C LEU A 508 -25.04 -10.35 6.43
N TRP A 509 -24.01 -10.20 5.60
CA TRP A 509 -24.14 -10.31 4.15
C TRP A 509 -22.81 -10.73 3.51
N LYS A 510 -22.90 -11.49 2.42
CA LYS A 510 -21.78 -11.95 1.61
C LYS A 510 -22.15 -11.97 0.14
N LYS A 511 -21.26 -11.44 -0.72
CA LYS A 511 -21.39 -11.49 -2.18
C LYS A 511 -20.10 -11.97 -2.80
N ASP A 512 -20.15 -13.09 -3.51
CA ASP A 512 -19.03 -13.57 -4.34
C ASP A 512 -18.93 -12.69 -5.60
N LEU A 513 -17.73 -12.13 -5.84
CA LEU A 513 -17.40 -11.25 -6.96
C LEU A 513 -16.45 -11.91 -7.97
N GLY A 514 -16.06 -13.16 -7.71
CA GLY A 514 -15.34 -14.04 -8.64
C GLY A 514 -13.87 -13.72 -8.86
N LEU A 515 -13.27 -12.85 -8.04
CA LEU A 515 -11.84 -12.53 -8.06
C LEU A 515 -11.43 -11.92 -6.73
N GLY A 516 -10.25 -12.28 -6.22
CA GLY A 516 -9.68 -11.74 -4.98
C GLY A 516 -9.70 -10.21 -4.93
N ILE A 517 -9.89 -9.68 -3.73
CA ILE A 517 -10.09 -8.26 -3.47
C ILE A 517 -9.00 -7.77 -2.54
N SER A 518 -8.21 -6.79 -3.02
CA SER A 518 -7.16 -6.12 -2.23
C SER A 518 -7.50 -4.67 -1.90
N ALA A 519 -8.34 -4.01 -2.74
CA ALA A 519 -8.74 -2.63 -2.54
C ALA A 519 -9.80 -2.50 -1.44
N PRO A 520 -9.74 -1.46 -0.60
CA PRO A 520 -10.78 -1.21 0.41
C PRO A 520 -12.04 -0.61 -0.23
N PRO A 521 -13.24 -0.92 0.31
CA PRO A 521 -14.49 -0.30 -0.13
C PRO A 521 -14.63 1.15 0.37
N ILE A 522 -15.50 1.92 -0.29
CA ILE A 522 -15.96 3.24 0.14
C ILE A 522 -17.50 3.29 0.14
N SER A 523 -18.07 4.17 0.97
CA SER A 523 -19.51 4.47 0.94
C SER A 523 -19.75 5.97 0.84
N TYR A 524 -20.70 6.35 -0.02
CA TYR A 524 -21.05 7.74 -0.31
C TYR A 524 -22.56 7.90 -0.54
N LYS A 525 -23.04 9.14 -0.57
CA LYS A 525 -24.46 9.46 -0.84
C LYS A 525 -24.59 10.46 -1.98
N ILE A 526 -25.51 10.19 -2.89
CA ILE A 526 -25.93 11.12 -3.96
C ILE A 526 -27.45 11.12 -3.98
N ASP A 527 -28.07 12.31 -4.01
CA ASP A 527 -29.52 12.48 -4.04
C ASP A 527 -30.27 11.67 -2.96
N ASN A 528 -29.72 11.64 -1.75
CA ASN A 528 -30.17 10.86 -0.59
C ASN A 528 -30.12 9.34 -0.72
N GLN A 529 -29.54 8.78 -1.78
CA GLN A 529 -29.27 7.35 -1.90
C GLN A 529 -27.84 7.04 -1.46
N GLN A 530 -27.67 6.05 -0.60
CA GLN A 530 -26.37 5.55 -0.18
C GLN A 530 -25.89 4.47 -1.14
N TYR A 531 -24.62 4.56 -1.54
CA TYR A 531 -23.90 3.64 -2.39
C TYR A 531 -22.70 3.05 -1.66
N LEU A 532 -22.29 1.86 -2.09
CA LEU A 532 -21.05 1.18 -1.69
C LEU A 532 -20.27 0.82 -2.96
N SER A 533 -19.04 1.30 -3.10
CA SER A 533 -18.21 0.99 -4.27
C SER A 533 -16.93 0.27 -3.87
N ILE A 534 -16.48 -0.68 -4.71
CA ILE A 534 -15.26 -1.45 -4.51
C ILE A 534 -14.58 -1.79 -5.83
N LEU A 535 -13.25 -1.74 -5.84
CA LEU A 535 -12.42 -2.27 -6.91
C LEU A 535 -12.13 -3.74 -6.66
N VAL A 536 -12.53 -4.60 -7.57
CA VAL A 536 -12.31 -6.04 -7.53
C VAL A 536 -11.14 -6.39 -8.43
N GLY A 537 -10.03 -6.82 -7.83
CA GLY A 537 -8.81 -7.11 -8.57
C GLY A 537 -7.68 -7.50 -7.62
N TRP A 538 -7.28 -8.76 -7.63
CA TRP A 538 -6.21 -9.26 -6.81
C TRP A 538 -4.89 -8.55 -7.13
N GLY A 539 -4.25 -7.93 -6.14
CA GLY A 539 -3.07 -7.08 -6.31
C GLY A 539 -2.23 -6.97 -5.03
N GLY A 540 -1.14 -6.21 -5.09
CA GLY A 540 -0.21 -6.02 -3.96
C GLY A 540 0.65 -7.25 -3.66
N GLY A 541 1.16 -7.33 -2.43
CA GLY A 541 2.09 -8.38 -1.99
C GLY A 541 1.54 -9.80 -2.14
N GLY A 542 0.26 -10.03 -1.77
CA GLY A 542 -0.37 -11.34 -1.93
C GLY A 542 -0.49 -11.80 -3.39
N ALA A 543 -0.73 -10.87 -4.32
CA ALA A 543 -0.78 -11.17 -5.75
C ALA A 543 0.61 -11.33 -6.39
N ALA A 544 1.65 -10.90 -5.72
CA ALA A 544 3.03 -11.04 -6.17
C ALA A 544 3.60 -12.45 -5.91
N GLY A 545 2.95 -13.26 -5.05
CA GLY A 545 3.45 -14.60 -4.73
C GLY A 545 4.78 -14.58 -3.99
N LEU A 546 5.00 -13.56 -3.15
CA LEU A 546 6.14 -13.48 -2.24
C LEU A 546 6.05 -14.50 -1.11
N ASP A 547 4.88 -15.09 -0.95
CA ASP A 547 4.52 -16.09 0.03
C ASP A 547 3.84 -17.30 -0.63
N ARG A 548 3.79 -18.40 0.09
CA ARG A 548 3.13 -19.63 -0.37
C ARG A 548 1.60 -19.45 -0.48
N ASP A 549 1.00 -18.64 0.39
CA ASP A 549 -0.45 -18.49 0.52
C ASP A 549 -1.08 -17.93 -0.76
N GLY A 550 -0.59 -16.79 -1.26
CA GLY A 550 -1.11 -16.17 -2.48
C GLY A 550 -1.06 -17.07 -3.71
N SER A 551 -0.07 -17.99 -3.77
CA SER A 551 0.05 -18.95 -4.87
C SER A 551 -0.91 -20.14 -4.78
N THR A 552 -1.69 -20.28 -3.69
CA THR A 552 -2.70 -21.37 -3.54
C THR A 552 -4.07 -20.97 -4.05
N LEU A 553 -4.36 -19.68 -4.16
CA LEU A 553 -5.69 -19.14 -4.52
C LEU A 553 -6.15 -19.48 -5.95
N GLY A 554 -5.23 -19.74 -6.86
CA GLY A 554 -5.57 -20.10 -8.25
C GLY A 554 -6.08 -18.94 -9.11
N TRP A 555 -5.92 -17.68 -8.67
CA TRP A 555 -6.22 -16.53 -9.52
C TRP A 555 -5.23 -16.48 -10.69
N ALA A 556 -5.72 -16.49 -11.92
CA ALA A 556 -4.89 -16.56 -13.11
C ALA A 556 -4.98 -15.28 -13.93
N TYR A 557 -3.82 -14.70 -14.24
CA TYR A 557 -3.71 -13.55 -15.13
C TYR A 557 -4.39 -13.80 -16.48
N GLY A 558 -5.19 -12.81 -16.95
CA GLY A 558 -5.90 -12.86 -18.23
C GLY A 558 -7.15 -13.75 -18.26
N ARG A 559 -7.46 -14.48 -17.16
CA ARG A 559 -8.68 -15.30 -17.05
C ARG A 559 -9.77 -14.62 -16.23
N HIS A 560 -9.39 -13.85 -15.22
CA HIS A 560 -10.31 -13.18 -14.30
C HIS A 560 -10.31 -11.68 -14.59
N THR A 561 -11.47 -11.14 -14.95
CA THR A 561 -11.62 -9.71 -15.29
C THR A 561 -11.68 -8.86 -14.03
N ARG A 562 -10.85 -7.81 -13.98
CA ARG A 562 -10.88 -6.79 -12.91
C ARG A 562 -12.08 -5.89 -13.12
N ARG A 563 -12.68 -5.39 -12.01
CA ARG A 563 -13.92 -4.60 -12.06
C ARG A 563 -13.94 -3.47 -11.04
N LEU A 564 -14.64 -2.39 -11.37
CA LEU A 564 -15.23 -1.49 -10.39
C LEU A 564 -16.70 -1.86 -10.27
N ILE A 565 -17.19 -2.06 -9.03
CA ILE A 565 -18.57 -2.47 -8.77
C ILE A 565 -19.17 -1.52 -7.73
N THR A 566 -20.37 -1.04 -7.99
CA THR A 566 -21.16 -0.23 -7.05
C THR A 566 -22.45 -0.95 -6.68
N PHE A 567 -22.78 -0.88 -5.41
CA PHE A 567 -23.95 -1.49 -4.80
C PHE A 567 -24.87 -0.42 -4.22
N SER A 568 -26.18 -0.72 -4.20
CA SER A 568 -27.21 0.05 -3.51
C SER A 568 -28.29 -0.90 -2.94
N LEU A 569 -29.14 -0.39 -2.04
CA LEU A 569 -30.33 -1.15 -1.62
C LEU A 569 -31.27 -1.34 -2.81
N GLY A 570 -31.62 -2.61 -3.08
CA GLY A 570 -32.50 -2.96 -4.19
C GLY A 570 -31.82 -2.92 -5.58
N GLY A 571 -30.49 -2.78 -5.65
CA GLY A 571 -29.77 -2.97 -6.91
C GLY A 571 -30.00 -4.37 -7.47
N ASP A 572 -30.25 -4.48 -8.77
CA ASP A 572 -30.71 -5.73 -9.41
C ASP A 572 -29.89 -6.13 -10.65
N ASN A 573 -28.80 -5.42 -10.93
CA ASN A 573 -27.90 -5.76 -12.02
C ASN A 573 -27.13 -7.06 -11.73
N GLU A 574 -26.95 -7.86 -12.77
CA GLU A 574 -26.18 -9.10 -12.71
C GLU A 574 -24.74 -8.87 -13.20
N ILE A 575 -23.76 -9.34 -12.43
CA ILE A 575 -22.36 -9.36 -12.84
C ILE A 575 -22.10 -10.65 -13.60
N PRO A 576 -21.45 -10.62 -14.80
CA PRO A 576 -21.03 -11.82 -15.48
C PRO A 576 -20.16 -12.71 -14.57
N SER A 577 -20.48 -13.99 -14.50
CA SER A 577 -19.72 -14.95 -13.72
C SER A 577 -18.29 -15.07 -14.23
N GLN A 578 -17.35 -15.27 -13.32
CA GLN A 578 -15.96 -15.54 -13.63
C GLN A 578 -15.69 -17.05 -13.66
N PRO A 579 -14.66 -17.52 -14.38
CA PRO A 579 -14.19 -18.90 -14.26
C PRO A 579 -13.83 -19.23 -12.81
N ALA A 580 -13.95 -20.50 -12.41
CA ALA A 580 -13.42 -20.93 -11.13
C ALA A 580 -11.88 -20.72 -11.07
N PRO A 581 -11.33 -20.37 -9.91
CA PRO A 581 -9.89 -20.24 -9.73
C PRO A 581 -9.17 -21.55 -10.12
N SER A 582 -8.17 -21.44 -10.99
CA SER A 582 -7.34 -22.59 -11.39
C SER A 582 -6.10 -22.10 -12.12
N PHE A 583 -4.99 -22.80 -11.92
CA PHE A 583 -3.77 -22.57 -12.70
C PHE A 583 -3.86 -23.22 -14.07
N PRO A 584 -3.20 -22.64 -15.12
CA PRO A 584 -3.05 -23.30 -16.40
C PRO A 584 -2.12 -24.51 -16.26
N GLU A 585 -2.38 -25.55 -17.09
CA GLU A 585 -1.53 -26.73 -17.13
C GLU A 585 -0.10 -26.37 -17.53
N PRO A 586 0.93 -26.82 -16.78
CA PRO A 586 2.32 -26.58 -17.14
C PRO A 586 2.68 -27.17 -18.49
N LEU A 587 3.29 -26.37 -19.35
CA LEU A 587 3.74 -26.82 -20.67
C LEU A 587 5.05 -27.57 -20.56
N VAL A 588 5.07 -28.85 -20.92
CA VAL A 588 6.31 -29.65 -21.03
C VAL A 588 6.62 -29.91 -22.48
N ASP A 589 7.75 -29.42 -22.94
CA ASP A 589 8.29 -29.71 -24.28
C ASP A 589 9.43 -30.70 -24.18
N THR A 590 9.25 -31.87 -24.80
CA THR A 590 10.26 -32.92 -24.86
C THR A 590 11.47 -32.57 -25.75
N GLY A 591 11.35 -31.54 -26.58
CA GLY A 591 12.41 -30.99 -27.41
C GLY A 591 13.38 -30.06 -26.66
N PHE A 592 12.92 -29.46 -25.52
CA PHE A 592 13.78 -28.62 -24.68
C PHE A 592 14.53 -29.48 -23.66
N GLN A 593 15.83 -29.62 -23.84
CA GLN A 593 16.69 -30.39 -22.93
C GLN A 593 17.20 -29.49 -21.81
N ILE A 594 16.73 -29.72 -20.57
CA ILE A 594 17.13 -28.93 -19.40
C ILE A 594 18.56 -29.34 -19.00
N ASP A 595 19.43 -28.32 -18.83
CA ASP A 595 20.70 -28.47 -18.14
C ASP A 595 20.45 -28.17 -16.64
N PRO A 596 20.68 -29.15 -15.73
CA PRO A 596 20.45 -28.94 -14.29
C PRO A 596 21.33 -27.86 -13.66
N ASN A 597 22.54 -27.63 -14.19
CA ASN A 597 23.44 -26.60 -13.69
C ASN A 597 22.93 -25.20 -14.08
N LEU A 598 22.44 -25.01 -15.31
CA LEU A 598 21.81 -23.78 -15.74
C LEU A 598 20.52 -23.56 -14.96
N ALA A 599 19.74 -24.56 -14.64
CA ALA A 599 18.52 -24.41 -13.85
C ALA A 599 18.82 -23.89 -12.43
N ILE A 600 19.91 -24.33 -11.78
CA ILE A 600 20.35 -23.81 -10.48
C ILE A 600 20.81 -22.35 -10.59
N LEU A 601 21.64 -22.04 -11.59
CA LEU A 601 22.04 -20.63 -11.84
C LEU A 601 20.84 -19.74 -12.17
N GLY A 602 19.86 -20.29 -12.87
CA GLY A 602 18.63 -19.61 -13.25
C GLY A 602 17.74 -19.28 -12.06
N GLU A 603 17.71 -20.08 -11.02
CA GLU A 603 17.01 -19.76 -9.77
C GLU A 603 17.58 -18.48 -9.13
N THR A 604 18.91 -18.42 -9.02
CA THR A 604 19.61 -17.24 -8.51
C THR A 604 19.38 -16.00 -9.41
N ALA A 605 19.50 -16.16 -10.74
CA ALA A 605 19.26 -15.05 -11.67
C ALA A 605 17.80 -14.58 -11.64
N PHE A 606 16.84 -15.48 -11.48
CA PHE A 606 15.41 -15.16 -11.33
C PHE A 606 15.13 -14.34 -10.06
N ALA A 607 15.78 -14.69 -8.94
CA ALA A 607 15.67 -13.96 -7.68
C ALA A 607 16.35 -12.58 -7.76
N ASN A 608 17.60 -12.51 -8.22
CA ASN A 608 18.38 -11.26 -8.31
C ASN A 608 17.78 -10.23 -9.26
N ASN A 609 17.06 -10.66 -10.29
CA ASN A 609 16.32 -9.77 -11.18
C ASN A 609 14.87 -9.53 -10.72
N PHE A 610 14.51 -9.91 -9.50
CA PHE A 610 13.20 -9.71 -8.90
C PHE A 610 12.01 -10.26 -9.73
N CYS A 611 12.24 -11.28 -10.54
CA CYS A 611 11.21 -11.89 -11.37
C CYS A 611 10.10 -12.54 -10.50
N GLY A 612 10.47 -13.10 -9.35
CA GLY A 612 9.54 -13.67 -8.35
C GLY A 612 8.55 -12.69 -7.79
N GLY A 613 8.89 -11.38 -7.75
CA GLY A 613 7.99 -10.33 -7.27
C GLY A 613 6.68 -10.15 -8.06
N CYS A 614 6.59 -10.72 -9.26
CA CYS A 614 5.37 -10.75 -10.08
C CYS A 614 4.99 -12.17 -10.49
N HIS A 615 5.99 -13.02 -10.80
CA HIS A 615 5.78 -14.39 -11.30
C HIS A 615 5.82 -15.45 -10.19
N GLY A 616 5.99 -15.03 -8.95
CA GLY A 616 5.97 -15.88 -7.76
C GLY A 616 7.23 -16.73 -7.55
N THR A 617 7.39 -17.22 -6.34
CA THR A 617 8.44 -18.17 -5.98
C THR A 617 8.25 -19.47 -6.76
N ALA A 618 9.32 -20.07 -7.22
CA ALA A 618 9.29 -21.25 -8.10
C ALA A 618 8.51 -21.04 -9.42
N ALA A 619 8.37 -19.78 -9.88
CA ALA A 619 7.59 -19.38 -11.04
C ALA A 619 6.09 -19.76 -10.94
N ILE A 620 5.54 -19.82 -9.71
CA ILE A 620 4.14 -20.07 -9.41
C ILE A 620 3.47 -18.71 -9.14
N PRO A 621 2.73 -18.12 -10.09
CA PRO A 621 2.16 -16.78 -9.92
C PRO A 621 0.99 -16.81 -8.94
N ALA A 622 0.77 -15.67 -8.28
CA ALA A 622 -0.40 -15.47 -7.42
C ALA A 622 -1.51 -14.64 -8.10
N GLY A 623 -1.51 -14.51 -9.43
CA GLY A 623 -2.60 -13.90 -10.22
C GLY A 623 -2.28 -12.54 -10.85
N MET A 624 -1.18 -11.89 -10.48
CA MET A 624 -0.80 -10.59 -11.04
C MET A 624 -0.08 -10.71 -12.39
N ALA A 625 0.64 -11.81 -12.62
CA ALA A 625 1.40 -12.09 -13.84
C ALA A 625 1.03 -13.47 -14.43
N PRO A 626 1.36 -13.74 -15.71
CA PRO A 626 1.11 -15.05 -16.30
C PRO A 626 1.97 -16.14 -15.66
N ASP A 627 1.42 -17.36 -15.62
CA ASP A 627 2.17 -18.55 -15.22
C ASP A 627 3.22 -18.89 -16.29
N LEU A 628 4.48 -18.67 -15.93
CA LEU A 628 5.59 -18.91 -16.84
C LEU A 628 5.79 -20.39 -17.15
N ARG A 629 5.38 -21.29 -16.26
CA ARG A 629 5.47 -22.74 -16.45
C ARG A 629 4.58 -23.22 -17.60
N ALA A 630 3.46 -22.51 -17.84
CA ALA A 630 2.52 -22.78 -18.93
C ALA A 630 2.80 -21.97 -20.20
N SER A 631 3.77 -21.04 -20.16
CA SER A 631 4.03 -20.14 -21.27
C SER A 631 4.86 -20.79 -22.40
N PRO A 632 4.40 -20.75 -23.68
CA PRO A 632 5.20 -21.20 -24.80
C PRO A 632 6.35 -20.24 -25.16
N ILE A 633 6.36 -19.02 -24.66
CA ILE A 633 7.36 -17.99 -24.98
C ILE A 633 8.77 -18.47 -24.60
N LEU A 634 8.90 -19.25 -23.52
CA LEU A 634 10.19 -19.77 -23.08
C LEU A 634 10.80 -20.81 -24.03
N LEU A 635 10.03 -21.35 -24.97
CA LEU A 635 10.54 -22.24 -25.99
C LEU A 635 11.22 -21.49 -27.15
N ASP A 636 10.86 -20.21 -27.34
CA ASP A 636 11.49 -19.32 -28.30
C ASP A 636 12.43 -18.34 -27.58
N GLN A 637 13.73 -18.59 -27.71
CA GLN A 637 14.79 -17.79 -27.05
C GLN A 637 14.69 -16.31 -27.42
N GLN A 638 14.47 -16.00 -28.71
CA GLN A 638 14.44 -14.63 -29.18
C GLN A 638 13.23 -13.86 -28.65
N ALA A 639 12.06 -14.51 -28.62
CA ALA A 639 10.85 -13.93 -28.05
C ALA A 639 11.01 -13.68 -26.54
N PHE A 640 11.61 -14.62 -25.81
CA PHE A 640 11.86 -14.47 -24.39
C PHE A 640 12.82 -13.29 -24.10
N TYR A 641 13.93 -13.20 -24.85
CA TYR A 641 14.92 -12.13 -24.71
C TYR A 641 14.31 -10.75 -25.01
N SER A 642 13.50 -10.68 -26.07
CA SER A 642 12.80 -9.44 -26.45
C SER A 642 11.83 -8.97 -25.36
N ILE A 643 11.16 -9.88 -24.66
CA ILE A 643 10.26 -9.51 -23.56
C ILE A 643 11.05 -9.07 -22.33
N VAL A 644 12.03 -9.85 -21.90
CA VAL A 644 12.70 -9.58 -20.62
C VAL A 644 13.69 -8.44 -20.74
N ARG A 645 14.59 -8.47 -21.71
CA ARG A 645 15.64 -7.46 -21.87
C ARG A 645 15.12 -6.22 -22.61
N ASP A 646 14.49 -6.42 -23.77
CA ASP A 646 14.16 -5.30 -24.66
C ASP A 646 12.82 -4.63 -24.29
N GLY A 647 12.04 -5.22 -23.36
CA GLY A 647 10.84 -4.61 -22.81
C GLY A 647 9.60 -4.63 -23.74
N ALA A 648 9.47 -5.65 -24.60
CA ALA A 648 8.34 -5.76 -25.54
C ALA A 648 6.95 -5.75 -24.88
N LEU A 649 6.86 -6.03 -23.57
CA LEU A 649 5.61 -6.03 -22.78
C LEU A 649 5.57 -4.98 -21.68
N VAL A 650 6.39 -3.93 -21.74
CA VAL A 650 6.40 -2.85 -20.72
C VAL A 650 5.01 -2.19 -20.62
N SER A 651 4.29 -2.01 -21.70
CA SER A 651 2.91 -1.47 -21.69
C SER A 651 1.89 -2.37 -20.97
N ARG A 652 2.26 -3.61 -20.66
CA ARG A 652 1.48 -4.57 -19.88
C ARG A 652 2.05 -4.80 -18.48
N ALA A 653 2.83 -3.84 -17.98
CA ALA A 653 3.45 -3.85 -16.67
C ALA A 653 4.57 -4.91 -16.48
N MET A 654 5.08 -5.53 -17.54
CA MET A 654 6.31 -6.34 -17.47
C MET A 654 7.52 -5.41 -17.61
N PRO A 655 8.35 -5.20 -16.57
CA PRO A 655 9.51 -4.30 -16.67
C PRO A 655 10.56 -4.85 -17.63
N SER A 656 11.38 -3.95 -18.20
CA SER A 656 12.57 -4.34 -18.96
C SER A 656 13.78 -4.47 -18.02
N HIS A 657 14.68 -5.39 -18.35
CA HIS A 657 15.95 -5.61 -17.65
C HIS A 657 17.10 -5.46 -18.64
N PRO A 658 17.44 -4.22 -19.06
CA PRO A 658 18.36 -3.97 -20.18
C PRO A 658 19.78 -4.51 -19.92
N ASP A 659 20.18 -4.63 -18.67
CA ASP A 659 21.53 -5.05 -18.25
C ASP A 659 21.65 -6.57 -18.07
N ILE A 660 20.55 -7.34 -18.19
CA ILE A 660 20.57 -8.80 -18.02
C ILE A 660 21.38 -9.47 -19.15
N THR A 661 22.27 -10.35 -18.80
CA THR A 661 23.14 -11.05 -19.75
C THR A 661 22.42 -12.20 -20.47
N ASP A 662 22.97 -12.63 -21.61
CA ASP A 662 22.46 -13.79 -22.35
C ASP A 662 22.56 -15.08 -21.51
N ASP A 663 23.63 -15.23 -20.72
CA ASP A 663 23.83 -16.39 -19.85
C ASP A 663 22.78 -16.43 -18.71
N GLU A 664 22.45 -15.30 -18.11
CA GLU A 664 21.38 -15.21 -17.11
C GLU A 664 20.01 -15.51 -17.73
N LEU A 665 19.68 -14.91 -18.88
CA LEU A 665 18.43 -15.17 -19.59
C LEU A 665 18.28 -16.65 -19.94
N GLU A 666 19.33 -17.29 -20.44
CA GLU A 666 19.29 -18.72 -20.76
C GLU A 666 19.13 -19.58 -19.50
N SER A 667 19.84 -19.23 -18.41
CA SER A 667 19.72 -19.93 -17.13
C SER A 667 18.30 -19.83 -16.56
N ILE A 668 17.65 -18.64 -16.62
CA ILE A 668 16.26 -18.43 -16.21
C ILE A 668 15.30 -19.30 -17.05
N ARG A 669 15.52 -19.44 -18.37
CA ARG A 669 14.71 -20.34 -19.21
C ARG A 669 14.79 -21.78 -18.71
N HIS A 670 16.00 -22.29 -18.41
CA HIS A 670 16.21 -23.63 -17.86
C HIS A 670 15.54 -23.81 -16.50
N TYR A 671 15.64 -22.82 -15.60
CA TYR A 671 14.96 -22.82 -14.32
C TYR A 671 13.44 -22.95 -14.45
N ILE A 672 12.79 -22.08 -15.23
CA ILE A 672 11.33 -22.08 -15.38
C ILE A 672 10.85 -23.37 -16.05
N ARG A 673 11.57 -23.91 -17.04
CA ARG A 673 11.25 -25.19 -17.67
C ARG A 673 11.41 -26.36 -16.68
N GLN A 674 12.38 -26.31 -15.76
CA GLN A 674 12.51 -27.28 -14.68
C GLN A 674 11.31 -27.21 -13.73
N GLN A 675 10.84 -26.02 -13.38
CA GLN A 675 9.64 -25.84 -12.54
C GLN A 675 8.38 -26.40 -13.24
N ALA A 676 8.26 -26.26 -14.56
CA ALA A 676 7.16 -26.87 -15.30
C ALA A 676 7.17 -28.41 -15.21
N ILE A 677 8.34 -29.07 -15.29
CA ILE A 677 8.47 -30.52 -15.11
C ILE A 677 8.12 -30.90 -13.66
N ASN A 678 8.62 -30.17 -12.69
CA ASN A 678 8.37 -30.44 -11.28
C ASN A 678 6.86 -30.41 -10.97
N ALA A 679 6.14 -29.46 -11.52
CA ALA A 679 4.70 -29.31 -11.35
C ALA A 679 3.87 -30.48 -11.96
N GLN A 680 4.37 -31.16 -13.01
CA GLN A 680 3.69 -32.35 -13.55
C GLN A 680 3.91 -33.63 -12.73
N ARG A 681 4.91 -33.62 -11.84
CA ARG A 681 5.23 -34.78 -11.00
C ARG A 681 4.52 -34.75 -9.64
N GLN A 682 3.93 -33.62 -9.31
CA GLN A 682 3.06 -33.44 -8.13
C GLN A 682 1.61 -33.75 -8.48
#